data_ba46190551de9c36351c9c8a10cce330
#
_entry.id   ba46190551de9c36351c9c8a10cce330
#
_cell.length_a   1.000
_cell.length_b   1.000
_cell.length_c   1.000
_cell.angle_alpha   90.00
_cell.angle_beta   90.00
_cell.angle_gamma   90.00
#
_symmetry.space_group_name_H-M   'P 1'
#
loop_
_entity.id
_entity.type
_entity.pdbx_description
1 polymer ?
#
loop_
_entity_poly.entity_id
_entity_poly.type
_entity_poly.pdbx_seq_one_letter_code
_entity_poly.pdbx_strand_id
1 'polypeptide(L)'
;MLNLGIKNTGAFRLGNKIRVGQRLKNGTQISDFLLLGPIGLVIYLLFFSFNFLFDFSTPNSHAAPLVGASTLSMSVSTPSVDLDFTPTGSAAQFIESGANLTIQTDNRTGVTTYVASIDENTDLKHTDATITQKLSSISSTAAATAFSDNNWGYRVTTPAPPGSDFLPIPKASAPDTIFSTPNATGSPYVVGISFGAKVAANLISGTYKKDIIFTTITNFVPKTATFLPGPNFNFLVKKINPAYNTENFKRASSQPANLSSAKVVSTADSEYPIYVWYESADKTLYWWSEADIAYANEDAREMFSNLSDGRGHFNSVDVSGIDMSKTKNASYMFHSGNYLYKNIILGDFNSENVEDMSYMFASNSSSGSPTSEIDFSKFKTSKVRFMRHMFEGNFSQVLNLASFDTSNVEDMSEMFAKTKNLTTVNLSSFNTSNVKDMKNMFRYASAVTSLDLSSFDTREVTNMRSMFAHMKALINLNISSFRTPKVTDMSGMFLNMEKVINLNLSRFDTSKVTNMRSMFQGMAKLANLNVSSFDTKVVTDMAFMFYRSLLDPENSVLDLSSFDTRSVTETSSMFAYIKVKKIYASANFVNTAMTNSQDMFKDNTNLVGGNGTSYSESNPKDKTYARLDAAGVPGYFSLKP
;
A
#
# COMPACT_ATOMS: atom_id res chain seq x y z
N MET A 1 58.65 -17.81 9.07
CA MET A 1 57.75 -17.68 7.91
C MET A 1 56.32 -17.70 8.39
N LEU A 2 55.59 -16.64 8.08
CA LEU A 2 54.14 -16.57 8.24
C LEU A 2 53.53 -17.01 6.91
N ASN A 3 52.77 -18.12 6.89
CA ASN A 3 52.17 -18.62 5.65
C ASN A 3 50.64 -18.56 5.78
N LEU A 4 50.02 -17.84 4.87
CA LEU A 4 48.59 -17.71 4.73
C LEU A 4 48.12 -18.59 3.57
N GLY A 5 47.43 -19.69 3.88
CA GLY A 5 46.78 -20.52 2.86
C GLY A 5 45.50 -19.86 2.34
N ILE A 6 45.44 -19.56 1.05
CA ILE A 6 44.28 -19.02 0.38
C ILE A 6 43.57 -20.15 -0.36
N LYS A 7 42.30 -20.40 -0.02
CA LYS A 7 41.47 -21.38 -0.74
C LYS A 7 40.46 -20.66 -1.63
N ASN A 8 40.40 -21.07 -2.86
CA ASN A 8 39.45 -20.55 -3.85
C ASN A 8 38.18 -21.42 -3.86
N THR A 9 37.03 -20.85 -3.53
CA THR A 9 35.74 -21.53 -3.61
C THR A 9 34.79 -20.70 -4.45
N GLY A 10 34.55 -21.14 -5.70
CA GLY A 10 33.49 -20.60 -6.56
C GLY A 10 32.16 -21.28 -6.22
N ALA A 11 31.19 -20.51 -5.75
CA ALA A 11 29.84 -21.03 -5.48
C ALA A 11 28.93 -20.66 -6.67
N PHE A 12 28.45 -21.67 -7.39
CA PHE A 12 27.41 -21.50 -8.41
C PHE A 12 26.03 -21.69 -7.77
N ARG A 13 25.14 -20.72 -7.93
CA ARG A 13 23.72 -20.87 -7.61
C ARG A 13 22.97 -21.22 -8.89
N LEU A 14 22.70 -22.51 -9.11
CA LEU A 14 21.70 -22.94 -10.08
C LEU A 14 20.31 -22.76 -9.45
N GLY A 15 19.48 -21.95 -10.08
CA GLY A 15 18.06 -21.92 -9.78
C GLY A 15 17.42 -23.26 -10.11
N ASN A 16 16.65 -23.76 -9.18
CA ASN A 16 15.75 -24.90 -9.21
C ASN A 16 16.22 -26.17 -8.51
N LYS A 17 15.28 -26.65 -7.67
CA LYS A 17 15.28 -27.87 -6.87
C LYS A 17 16.00 -29.04 -7.54
N ILE A 18 17.18 -29.40 -7.05
CA ILE A 18 17.76 -30.70 -7.32
C ILE A 18 17.25 -31.64 -6.22
N ARG A 19 16.39 -32.60 -6.57
CA ARG A 19 16.17 -33.81 -5.78
C ARG A 19 17.40 -34.69 -5.97
N VAL A 20 18.30 -34.71 -5.00
CA VAL A 20 19.35 -35.74 -4.95
C VAL A 20 18.83 -36.90 -4.15
N GLY A 21 18.30 -37.90 -4.87
CA GLY A 21 18.08 -39.22 -4.34
C GLY A 21 19.32 -40.08 -4.63
N GLN A 22 20.28 -40.15 -3.74
CA GLN A 22 21.26 -41.25 -3.74
C GLN A 22 20.99 -42.17 -2.56
N ARG A 23 20.63 -43.39 -2.88
CA ARG A 23 20.57 -44.52 -1.96
C ARG A 23 21.99 -44.90 -1.52
N LEU A 24 22.39 -44.51 -0.32
CA LEU A 24 23.53 -45.17 0.31
C LEU A 24 23.09 -46.57 0.74
N LYS A 25 23.88 -47.58 0.34
CA LYS A 25 23.75 -48.95 0.85
C LYS A 25 24.07 -48.90 2.34
N ASN A 26 23.07 -48.81 3.15
CA ASN A 26 22.92 -49.23 4.55
C ASN A 26 21.88 -48.28 5.21
N GLY A 27 20.68 -48.53 4.91
CA GLY A 27 19.48 -48.53 5.73
C GLY A 27 19.21 -47.40 6.77
N THR A 28 19.56 -46.15 6.56
CA THR A 28 19.10 -45.07 7.45
C THR A 28 18.48 -43.93 6.62
N GLN A 29 17.17 -43.77 6.78
CA GLN A 29 16.43 -42.59 6.29
C GLN A 29 16.67 -41.45 7.28
N ILE A 30 16.97 -40.28 6.75
CA ILE A 30 16.83 -39.01 7.49
C ILE A 30 15.69 -38.29 6.81
N SER A 31 14.53 -38.28 7.45
CA SER A 31 13.42 -37.40 7.20
C SER A 31 13.55 -36.20 8.13
N ASP A 32 13.11 -35.02 7.61
CA ASP A 32 12.84 -33.78 8.29
C ASP A 32 14.02 -32.82 8.48
N PHE A 33 14.02 -31.79 7.60
CA PHE A 33 14.54 -30.50 8.00
C PHE A 33 13.51 -29.38 7.67
N LEU A 34 13.15 -28.70 8.75
CA LEU A 34 12.24 -27.58 8.81
C LEU A 34 12.76 -26.36 8.04
N LEU A 35 11.81 -25.61 7.48
CA LEU A 35 11.99 -24.25 7.00
C LEU A 35 12.42 -23.31 8.14
N LEU A 36 13.50 -22.58 7.93
CA LEU A 36 13.82 -21.34 8.61
C LEU A 36 14.13 -20.26 7.58
N GLY A 37 13.63 -19.06 7.84
CA GLY A 37 13.64 -17.89 6.96
C GLY A 37 15.04 -17.34 6.60
N PRO A 38 15.14 -16.15 5.97
CA PRO A 38 16.25 -15.75 5.11
C PRO A 38 17.50 -15.36 5.88
N ILE A 39 18.26 -16.36 6.34
CA ILE A 39 19.65 -16.21 6.77
C ILE A 39 20.42 -17.33 6.10
N GLY A 40 21.43 -16.93 5.32
CA GLY A 40 22.14 -17.79 4.38
C GLY A 40 22.70 -19.07 4.99
N LEU A 41 22.30 -20.18 4.39
CA LEU A 41 22.90 -21.50 4.64
C LEU A 41 24.09 -21.67 3.69
N VAL A 42 25.31 -21.68 4.21
CA VAL A 42 26.53 -22.04 3.47
C VAL A 42 26.62 -23.56 3.40
N ILE A 43 26.37 -24.14 2.22
CA ILE A 43 26.56 -25.59 1.97
C ILE A 43 27.92 -25.80 1.32
N TYR A 44 28.79 -26.59 1.93
CA TYR A 44 30.05 -27.05 1.35
C TYR A 44 29.78 -28.10 0.26
N LEU A 45 30.26 -27.86 -0.95
CA LEU A 45 30.35 -28.88 -1.98
C LEU A 45 31.80 -29.00 -2.49
N LEU A 46 32.35 -30.17 -2.30
CA LEU A 46 33.62 -30.59 -2.94
C LEU A 46 33.34 -30.94 -4.41
N PHE A 47 34.06 -30.34 -5.33
CA PHE A 47 33.93 -30.59 -6.78
C PHE A 47 34.93 -31.62 -7.27
N PHE A 48 34.39 -32.62 -7.97
CA PHE A 48 35.11 -33.37 -9.01
C PHE A 48 34.64 -32.85 -10.38
N SER A 49 35.62 -32.52 -11.23
CA SER A 49 35.38 -32.07 -12.61
C SER A 49 34.97 -33.27 -13.49
N PHE A 50 33.78 -33.20 -14.10
CA PHE A 50 33.43 -34.03 -15.24
C PHE A 50 32.89 -33.16 -16.36
N ASN A 51 33.59 -33.19 -17.50
CA ASN A 51 33.11 -32.68 -18.79
C ASN A 51 32.21 -33.73 -19.44
N PHE A 52 30.95 -33.36 -19.71
CA PHE A 52 30.11 -34.09 -20.65
C PHE A 52 29.68 -33.15 -21.79
N LEU A 53 30.13 -33.49 -23.01
CA LEU A 53 29.59 -32.97 -24.26
C LEU A 53 28.39 -33.81 -24.66
N PHE A 54 27.23 -33.18 -24.82
CA PHE A 54 26.10 -33.77 -25.54
C PHE A 54 25.82 -32.98 -26.80
N ASP A 55 25.88 -33.73 -27.93
CA ASP A 55 25.52 -33.27 -29.25
C ASP A 55 24.04 -33.62 -29.52
N PHE A 56 23.21 -32.62 -29.81
CA PHE A 56 21.84 -32.82 -30.26
C PHE A 56 21.62 -32.11 -31.60
N SER A 57 21.54 -32.89 -32.65
CA SER A 57 21.08 -32.48 -33.98
C SER A 57 19.57 -32.26 -33.99
N THR A 58 19.17 -31.14 -34.52
CA THR A 58 17.89 -30.46 -34.68
C THR A 58 16.70 -31.26 -35.24
N PRO A 59 15.41 -30.81 -35.06
CA PRO A 59 14.87 -29.85 -36.00
C PRO A 59 14.05 -28.67 -35.42
N ASN A 60 14.10 -27.59 -36.18
CA ASN A 60 13.39 -26.33 -36.09
C ASN A 60 12.07 -26.26 -35.30
N SER A 61 12.08 -25.57 -34.21
CA SER A 61 10.96 -24.79 -33.69
C SER A 61 11.53 -23.49 -33.10
N HIS A 62 10.85 -22.38 -33.29
CA HIS A 62 11.25 -21.06 -32.79
C HIS A 62 11.36 -21.10 -31.26
N ALA A 63 12.52 -21.50 -30.78
CA ALA A 63 12.89 -21.33 -29.38
C ALA A 63 13.37 -19.87 -29.22
N ALA A 64 12.76 -19.14 -28.30
CA ALA A 64 13.37 -17.91 -27.76
C ALA A 64 14.83 -18.24 -27.38
N PRO A 65 15.78 -17.31 -27.55
CA PRO A 65 17.17 -17.57 -27.21
C PRO A 65 17.23 -17.99 -25.75
N LEU A 66 17.72 -19.20 -25.51
CA LEU A 66 18.15 -19.63 -24.18
C LEU A 66 19.14 -18.58 -23.70
N VAL A 67 18.75 -17.77 -22.73
CA VAL A 67 19.69 -16.90 -22.01
C VAL A 67 20.69 -17.85 -21.38
N GLY A 68 21.93 -17.90 -21.89
CA GLY A 68 22.98 -18.78 -21.40
C GLY A 68 23.16 -18.58 -19.91
N ALA A 69 23.43 -19.66 -19.19
CA ALA A 69 23.73 -19.58 -17.76
C ALA A 69 24.87 -18.58 -17.56
N SER A 70 24.69 -17.60 -16.66
CA SER A 70 25.71 -16.60 -16.36
C SER A 70 27.02 -17.27 -15.99
N THR A 71 28.11 -16.82 -16.58
CA THR A 71 29.44 -17.32 -16.25
C THR A 71 30.00 -16.54 -15.07
N LEU A 72 30.74 -17.23 -14.22
CA LEU A 72 31.50 -16.65 -13.11
C LEU A 72 32.84 -17.34 -13.03
N SER A 73 33.92 -16.56 -13.05
CA SER A 73 35.26 -17.03 -12.76
C SER A 73 35.91 -16.19 -11.68
N MET A 74 36.67 -16.86 -10.80
CA MET A 74 37.55 -16.21 -9.82
C MET A 74 38.86 -16.98 -9.76
N SER A 75 39.97 -16.25 -9.81
CA SER A 75 41.28 -16.81 -9.56
C SER A 75 42.04 -15.93 -8.58
N VAL A 76 42.98 -16.51 -7.88
CA VAL A 76 43.92 -15.82 -6.99
C VAL A 76 45.33 -15.90 -7.56
N SER A 77 46.10 -14.80 -7.49
CA SER A 77 47.46 -14.72 -8.05
C SER A 77 48.46 -15.69 -7.39
N THR A 78 48.26 -15.94 -6.10
CA THR A 78 49.09 -16.87 -5.30
C THR A 78 48.23 -17.66 -4.32
N PRO A 79 48.44 -18.99 -4.17
CA PRO A 79 47.67 -19.80 -3.25
C PRO A 79 48.05 -19.56 -1.78
N SER A 80 49.16 -18.87 -1.51
CA SER A 80 49.61 -18.45 -0.20
C SER A 80 50.20 -17.05 -0.24
N VAL A 81 50.06 -16.35 0.87
CA VAL A 81 50.75 -15.05 1.09
C VAL A 81 51.73 -15.26 2.23
N ASP A 82 53.01 -15.05 1.91
CA ASP A 82 54.10 -15.18 2.89
C ASP A 82 54.42 -13.81 3.49
N LEU A 83 54.41 -13.75 4.81
CA LEU A 83 54.82 -12.57 5.58
C LEU A 83 56.18 -12.94 6.21
N ASP A 84 57.24 -12.58 5.50
CA ASP A 84 58.61 -12.91 5.95
C ASP A 84 59.06 -11.93 7.02
N PHE A 85 59.51 -12.48 8.14
CA PHE A 85 59.99 -11.76 9.29
C PHE A 85 61.44 -12.14 9.59
N THR A 86 62.34 -11.18 9.59
CA THR A 86 63.70 -11.37 10.06
C THR A 86 63.93 -10.46 11.26
N PRO A 87 64.12 -11.00 12.48
CA PRO A 87 64.31 -10.18 13.66
C PRO A 87 65.59 -9.32 13.52
N THR A 88 65.42 -8.00 13.57
CA THR A 88 66.54 -7.05 13.60
C THR A 88 66.46 -6.26 14.90
N GLY A 89 67.06 -6.79 15.97
CA GLY A 89 67.06 -6.12 17.27
C GLY A 89 65.91 -6.53 18.22
N SER A 90 65.61 -5.68 19.19
CA SER A 90 64.63 -5.94 20.27
C SER A 90 63.24 -5.31 20.01
N ALA A 91 63.02 -4.63 18.89
CA ALA A 91 61.79 -3.96 18.58
C ALA A 91 60.87 -4.84 17.72
N ALA A 92 59.53 -4.69 17.93
CA ALA A 92 58.51 -5.33 17.08
C ALA A 92 58.57 -4.72 15.64
N GLN A 93 58.28 -5.55 14.65
CA GLN A 93 58.35 -5.19 13.22
C GLN A 93 56.97 -5.36 12.58
N PHE A 94 56.55 -4.36 11.76
CA PHE A 94 55.37 -4.50 10.91
C PHE A 94 55.77 -5.03 9.53
N ILE A 95 55.09 -6.04 9.06
CA ILE A 95 55.26 -6.65 7.76
C ILE A 95 53.95 -6.72 7.01
N GLU A 96 53.97 -6.58 5.69
CA GLU A 96 52.79 -6.64 4.84
C GLU A 96 53.08 -7.39 3.54
N SER A 97 52.13 -8.21 3.10
CA SER A 97 52.20 -8.88 1.80
C SER A 97 50.78 -9.14 1.29
N GLY A 98 50.60 -9.36 0.01
CA GLY A 98 49.27 -9.44 -0.57
C GLY A 98 49.12 -10.38 -1.74
N ALA A 99 47.88 -10.50 -2.20
CA ALA A 99 47.49 -11.25 -3.38
C ALA A 99 46.42 -10.48 -4.16
N ASN A 100 46.30 -10.80 -5.46
CA ASN A 100 45.25 -10.27 -6.31
C ASN A 100 44.20 -11.35 -6.59
N LEU A 101 42.94 -11.01 -6.44
CA LEU A 101 41.81 -11.78 -6.93
C LEU A 101 41.40 -11.25 -8.31
N THR A 102 41.31 -12.11 -9.30
CA THR A 102 40.81 -11.74 -10.63
C THR A 102 39.41 -12.33 -10.77
N ILE A 103 38.42 -11.47 -10.98
CA ILE A 103 36.99 -11.81 -11.01
C ILE A 103 36.40 -11.41 -12.34
N GLN A 104 35.67 -12.31 -13.00
CA GLN A 104 34.96 -12.02 -14.24
C GLN A 104 33.58 -12.67 -14.25
N THR A 105 32.58 -11.92 -14.70
CA THR A 105 31.21 -12.41 -14.90
C THR A 105 30.52 -11.70 -16.05
N ASP A 106 29.66 -12.41 -16.77
CA ASP A 106 28.70 -11.86 -17.71
C ASP A 106 27.32 -11.64 -17.08
N ASN A 107 27.16 -11.93 -15.77
CA ASN A 107 25.92 -11.70 -15.06
C ASN A 107 25.57 -10.20 -15.03
N ARG A 108 24.43 -9.83 -15.63
CA ARG A 108 23.98 -8.43 -15.77
C ARG A 108 23.82 -7.67 -14.44
N THR A 109 23.60 -8.37 -13.33
CA THR A 109 23.54 -7.78 -11.98
C THR A 109 24.86 -7.89 -11.21
N GLY A 110 25.93 -8.33 -11.90
CA GLY A 110 27.27 -8.37 -11.35
C GLY A 110 27.51 -9.48 -10.34
N VAL A 111 28.45 -9.23 -9.44
CA VAL A 111 28.92 -10.18 -8.43
C VAL A 111 29.13 -9.50 -7.09
N THR A 112 29.13 -10.30 -6.03
CA THR A 112 29.61 -9.91 -4.71
C THR A 112 30.66 -10.91 -4.23
N THR A 113 31.79 -10.39 -3.74
CA THR A 113 32.91 -11.18 -3.23
C THR A 113 33.11 -10.91 -1.75
N TYR A 114 33.26 -11.98 -1.02
CA TYR A 114 33.42 -11.99 0.43
C TYR A 114 34.78 -12.55 0.81
N VAL A 115 35.29 -12.12 1.97
CA VAL A 115 36.45 -12.70 2.67
C VAL A 115 36.04 -13.18 4.05
N ALA A 116 36.55 -14.32 4.48
CA ALA A 116 36.40 -14.82 5.85
C ALA A 116 37.55 -15.76 6.23
N SER A 117 37.77 -15.95 7.52
CA SER A 117 38.57 -17.07 7.98
C SER A 117 37.81 -18.39 7.75
N ILE A 118 38.52 -19.52 7.69
CA ILE A 118 37.93 -20.83 7.45
C ILE A 118 36.99 -21.27 8.59
N ASP A 119 37.19 -20.74 9.78
CA ASP A 119 36.46 -21.07 11.00
C ASP A 119 36.20 -19.81 11.86
N GLU A 120 35.63 -20.00 13.05
CA GLU A 120 35.34 -18.91 13.99
C GLU A 120 36.59 -18.37 14.71
N ASN A 121 37.73 -19.07 14.62
CA ASN A 121 38.99 -18.60 15.17
C ASN A 121 39.76 -17.79 14.12
N THR A 122 40.07 -16.55 14.39
CA THR A 122 40.77 -15.64 13.49
C THR A 122 42.27 -15.50 13.77
N ASP A 123 42.82 -16.30 14.68
CA ASP A 123 44.24 -16.23 15.03
C ASP A 123 45.14 -16.95 14.00
N LEU A 124 46.32 -16.37 13.71
CA LEU A 124 47.45 -17.08 13.09
C LEU A 124 48.10 -17.96 14.17
N LYS A 125 48.01 -19.28 14.02
CA LYS A 125 48.58 -20.23 14.96
C LYS A 125 49.87 -20.86 14.43
N HIS A 126 50.81 -21.14 15.33
CA HIS A 126 52.01 -21.89 15.00
C HIS A 126 51.68 -23.29 14.47
N THR A 127 52.41 -23.78 13.48
CA THR A 127 52.17 -25.10 12.88
C THR A 127 52.50 -26.25 13.84
N ASP A 128 53.42 -26.03 14.79
CA ASP A 128 53.61 -26.93 15.93
C ASP A 128 52.56 -26.62 17.00
N ALA A 129 51.67 -27.58 17.24
CA ALA A 129 50.55 -27.42 18.16
C ALA A 129 50.96 -27.33 19.64
N THR A 130 52.22 -27.64 19.97
CA THR A 130 52.74 -27.47 21.33
C THR A 130 53.10 -26.03 21.66
N ILE A 131 53.26 -25.16 20.62
CA ILE A 131 53.52 -23.73 20.76
C ILE A 131 52.20 -22.98 20.85
N THR A 132 51.95 -22.35 22.00
CA THR A 132 50.72 -21.63 22.29
C THR A 132 50.71 -20.15 21.83
N GLN A 133 51.89 -19.61 21.45
CA GLN A 133 51.97 -18.28 20.92
C GLN A 133 51.27 -18.16 19.56
N LYS A 134 50.59 -17.03 19.36
CA LYS A 134 49.75 -16.75 18.19
C LYS A 134 49.79 -15.26 17.84
N LEU A 135 49.35 -14.92 16.63
CA LEU A 135 49.00 -13.55 16.30
C LEU A 135 47.50 -13.45 16.25
N SER A 136 46.93 -12.58 17.06
CA SER A 136 45.48 -12.37 17.10
C SER A 136 45.03 -11.33 16.08
N SER A 137 43.82 -11.49 15.54
CA SER A 137 43.23 -10.44 14.70
C SER A 137 43.12 -9.14 15.50
N ILE A 138 43.32 -8.00 14.85
CA ILE A 138 42.97 -6.69 15.43
C ILE A 138 41.47 -6.67 15.77
N SER A 139 41.09 -5.93 16.79
CA SER A 139 39.69 -5.88 17.26
C SER A 139 38.84 -4.80 16.58
N SER A 140 39.49 -3.85 15.91
CA SER A 140 38.86 -2.73 15.18
C SER A 140 39.77 -2.27 14.06
N THR A 141 39.20 -1.53 13.10
CA THR A 141 39.96 -0.88 12.01
C THR A 141 41.12 -0.06 12.56
N ALA A 142 42.33 -0.25 12.01
CA ALA A 142 43.55 0.38 12.51
C ALA A 142 44.56 0.63 11.40
N ALA A 143 45.30 1.76 11.49
CA ALA A 143 46.49 1.98 10.70
C ALA A 143 47.60 0.98 11.11
N ALA A 144 48.53 0.67 10.19
CA ALA A 144 49.65 -0.23 10.46
C ALA A 144 50.46 0.16 11.70
N THR A 145 50.63 1.45 11.94
CA THR A 145 51.35 2.00 13.08
C THR A 145 50.64 1.80 14.43
N ALA A 146 49.33 1.58 14.40
CA ALA A 146 48.49 1.39 15.60
C ALA A 146 48.35 -0.06 16.03
N PHE A 147 48.92 -1.04 15.31
CA PHE A 147 48.89 -2.43 15.70
C PHE A 147 49.59 -2.67 17.03
N SER A 148 48.96 -3.41 17.90
CA SER A 148 49.64 -4.02 19.06
C SER A 148 50.56 -5.16 18.58
N ASP A 149 51.57 -5.48 19.38
CA ASP A 149 52.50 -6.58 19.06
C ASP A 149 51.73 -7.92 18.99
N ASN A 150 52.10 -8.76 18.03
CA ASN A 150 51.46 -10.03 17.70
C ASN A 150 49.96 -9.89 17.29
N ASN A 151 49.65 -8.77 16.59
CA ASN A 151 48.38 -8.60 15.92
C ASN A 151 48.53 -8.64 14.41
N TRP A 152 47.44 -9.02 13.72
CA TRP A 152 47.35 -9.04 12.28
C TRP A 152 45.94 -8.65 11.77
N GLY A 153 45.87 -8.23 10.51
CA GLY A 153 44.62 -7.83 9.86
C GLY A 153 44.74 -7.86 8.35
N TYR A 154 43.67 -7.50 7.64
CA TYR A 154 43.68 -7.40 6.18
C TYR A 154 43.19 -6.02 5.73
N ARG A 155 43.52 -5.64 4.48
CA ARG A 155 42.90 -4.50 3.80
C ARG A 155 42.74 -4.78 2.30
N VAL A 156 41.78 -4.08 1.69
CA VAL A 156 41.59 -4.07 0.24
C VAL A 156 42.47 -2.95 -0.32
N THR A 157 43.32 -3.27 -1.28
CA THR A 157 44.27 -2.32 -1.88
C THR A 157 43.84 -1.83 -3.26
N THR A 158 42.95 -2.59 -3.94
CA THR A 158 42.37 -2.24 -5.27
C THR A 158 40.98 -2.86 -5.35
N PRO A 159 39.92 -2.13 -5.68
CA PRO A 159 39.82 -0.68 -5.71
C PRO A 159 39.62 -0.13 -4.29
N ALA A 160 40.62 0.48 -3.74
CA ALA A 160 40.50 1.11 -2.43
C ALA A 160 40.77 2.60 -2.53
N PRO A 161 40.14 3.43 -1.72
CA PRO A 161 40.57 4.80 -1.55
C PRO A 161 42.00 4.79 -0.98
N PRO A 162 42.88 5.71 -1.41
CA PRO A 162 44.22 5.82 -0.87
C PRO A 162 44.18 5.95 0.66
N GLY A 163 44.98 5.13 1.37
CA GLY A 163 45.09 5.21 2.82
C GLY A 163 44.10 4.32 3.61
N SER A 164 43.56 3.28 3.01
CA SER A 164 42.69 2.35 3.73
C SER A 164 43.45 1.66 4.87
N ASP A 165 42.85 1.77 6.07
CA ASP A 165 43.30 1.08 7.26
C ASP A 165 43.07 -0.44 7.15
N PHE A 166 43.78 -1.19 7.98
CA PHE A 166 43.54 -2.62 8.11
C PHE A 166 42.25 -2.90 8.88
N LEU A 167 41.55 -3.92 8.46
CA LEU A 167 40.33 -4.45 9.06
C LEU A 167 40.62 -5.72 9.88
N PRO A 168 39.85 -6.02 10.91
CA PRO A 168 39.88 -7.30 11.59
C PRO A 168 39.64 -8.45 10.60
N ILE A 169 40.27 -9.61 10.85
CA ILE A 169 39.96 -10.80 10.06
C ILE A 169 38.54 -11.28 10.39
N PRO A 170 37.63 -11.36 9.40
CA PRO A 170 36.26 -11.76 9.64
C PRO A 170 36.14 -13.26 9.94
N LYS A 171 35.22 -13.63 10.79
CA LYS A 171 34.89 -15.00 11.13
C LYS A 171 34.14 -15.70 10.00
N ALA A 172 34.13 -17.04 10.00
CA ALA A 172 33.37 -17.81 9.03
C ALA A 172 31.85 -17.48 9.03
N SER A 173 31.28 -17.24 10.22
CA SER A 173 29.86 -16.90 10.39
C SER A 173 29.47 -15.46 9.98
N ALA A 174 30.49 -14.57 9.84
CA ALA A 174 30.28 -13.15 9.53
C ALA A 174 31.32 -12.67 8.50
N PRO A 175 31.25 -13.10 7.24
CA PRO A 175 32.18 -12.70 6.18
C PRO A 175 32.03 -11.24 5.82
N ASP A 176 33.12 -10.56 5.53
CA ASP A 176 33.12 -9.19 5.04
C ASP A 176 33.01 -9.13 3.52
N THR A 177 32.24 -8.18 3.01
CA THR A 177 32.18 -7.87 1.59
C THR A 177 33.40 -7.04 1.22
N ILE A 178 34.22 -7.55 0.29
CA ILE A 178 35.43 -6.85 -0.20
C ILE A 178 35.26 -6.23 -1.58
N PHE A 179 34.27 -6.72 -2.34
CA PHE A 179 33.99 -6.24 -3.68
C PHE A 179 32.55 -6.55 -4.08
N SER A 180 31.91 -5.60 -4.76
CA SER A 180 30.59 -5.82 -5.36
C SER A 180 30.45 -4.94 -6.61
N THR A 181 29.83 -5.48 -7.66
CA THR A 181 29.44 -4.72 -8.85
C THR A 181 27.95 -4.91 -9.12
N PRO A 182 27.23 -3.86 -9.55
CA PRO A 182 25.83 -3.97 -9.94
C PRO A 182 25.62 -4.47 -11.38
N ASN A 183 26.71 -4.66 -12.15
CA ASN A 183 26.68 -5.00 -13.58
C ASN A 183 27.73 -6.06 -13.91
N ALA A 184 27.61 -6.69 -15.08
CA ALA A 184 28.65 -7.54 -15.66
C ALA A 184 29.99 -6.81 -15.67
N THR A 185 31.09 -7.55 -15.44
CA THR A 185 32.43 -6.92 -15.37
C THR A 185 33.01 -6.55 -16.73
N GLY A 186 32.43 -7.05 -17.83
CA GLY A 186 32.89 -6.78 -19.20
C GLY A 186 34.30 -7.31 -19.51
N SER A 187 35.25 -7.04 -18.63
CA SER A 187 36.62 -7.56 -18.60
C SER A 187 36.96 -8.05 -17.20
N PRO A 188 38.04 -8.87 -17.03
CA PRO A 188 38.44 -9.32 -15.70
C PRO A 188 38.72 -8.14 -14.78
N TYR A 189 38.15 -8.17 -13.58
CA TYR A 189 38.33 -7.16 -12.55
C TYR A 189 39.32 -7.66 -11.51
N VAL A 190 40.29 -6.83 -11.12
CA VAL A 190 41.31 -7.19 -10.15
C VAL A 190 41.02 -6.55 -8.80
N VAL A 191 40.88 -7.36 -7.76
CA VAL A 191 40.76 -6.93 -6.37
C VAL A 191 42.04 -7.27 -5.64
N GLY A 192 42.78 -6.25 -5.23
CA GLY A 192 43.99 -6.42 -4.43
C GLY A 192 43.65 -6.57 -2.94
N ILE A 193 44.21 -7.57 -2.30
CA ILE A 193 44.09 -7.82 -0.85
C ILE A 193 45.48 -7.86 -0.25
N SER A 194 45.69 -7.17 0.86
CA SER A 194 46.94 -7.19 1.61
C SER A 194 46.69 -7.63 3.05
N PHE A 195 47.59 -8.43 3.59
CA PHE A 195 47.62 -8.84 4.97
C PHE A 195 48.79 -8.20 5.68
N GLY A 196 48.55 -7.57 6.82
CA GLY A 196 49.59 -6.94 7.63
C GLY A 196 49.68 -7.59 9.02
N ALA A 197 50.89 -7.73 9.54
CA ALA A 197 51.12 -8.23 10.89
C ALA A 197 52.22 -7.41 11.58
N LYS A 198 52.02 -7.10 12.85
CA LYS A 198 53.09 -6.59 13.73
C LYS A 198 53.59 -7.71 14.61
N VAL A 199 54.82 -8.11 14.43
CA VAL A 199 55.45 -9.26 15.04
C VAL A 199 56.41 -8.82 16.14
N ALA A 200 56.21 -9.31 17.38
CA ALA A 200 57.13 -9.02 18.48
C ALA A 200 58.47 -9.74 18.31
N ALA A 201 59.54 -9.14 18.78
CA ALA A 201 60.88 -9.75 18.70
C ALA A 201 61.04 -11.06 19.48
N ASN A 202 60.16 -11.32 20.45
CA ASN A 202 60.15 -12.52 21.28
C ASN A 202 59.14 -13.62 20.80
N LEU A 203 58.53 -13.44 19.61
CA LEU A 203 57.70 -14.45 19.03
C LEU A 203 58.56 -15.69 18.70
N ILE A 204 58.10 -16.89 19.08
CA ILE A 204 58.83 -18.13 18.79
C ILE A 204 58.97 -18.32 17.29
N SER A 205 60.18 -18.64 16.82
CA SER A 205 60.45 -18.87 15.42
C SER A 205 59.70 -20.07 14.87
N GLY A 206 59.18 -19.98 13.67
CA GLY A 206 58.44 -21.04 13.00
C GLY A 206 57.40 -20.52 12.03
N THR A 207 56.53 -21.38 11.57
CA THR A 207 55.47 -21.03 10.62
C THR A 207 54.16 -20.87 11.36
N TYR A 208 53.51 -19.70 11.18
CA TYR A 208 52.19 -19.42 11.68
C TYR A 208 51.22 -19.42 10.48
N LYS A 209 50.09 -20.11 10.62
CA LYS A 209 49.14 -20.33 9.54
C LYS A 209 47.73 -19.93 9.90
N LYS A 210 47.00 -19.39 8.89
CA LYS A 210 45.55 -19.27 8.87
C LYS A 210 45.04 -19.40 7.43
N ASP A 211 44.04 -20.24 7.21
CA ASP A 211 43.35 -20.30 5.93
C ASP A 211 42.31 -19.21 5.85
N ILE A 212 42.35 -18.44 4.77
CA ILE A 212 41.39 -17.41 4.43
C ILE A 212 40.61 -17.88 3.19
N ILE A 213 39.30 -17.73 3.24
CA ILE A 213 38.38 -18.11 2.17
C ILE A 213 37.88 -16.85 1.47
N PHE A 214 37.99 -16.82 0.15
CA PHE A 214 37.31 -15.87 -0.71
C PHE A 214 36.16 -16.58 -1.39
N THR A 215 34.96 -16.01 -1.27
CA THR A 215 33.74 -16.52 -1.89
C THR A 215 33.16 -15.46 -2.81
N THR A 216 33.03 -15.78 -4.09
CA THR A 216 32.37 -14.90 -5.06
C THR A 216 31.08 -15.56 -5.53
N ILE A 217 29.99 -14.79 -5.49
CA ILE A 217 28.67 -15.21 -5.95
C ILE A 217 28.16 -14.22 -7.00
N THR A 218 27.45 -14.72 -8.01
CA THR A 218 26.67 -13.85 -8.91
C THR A 218 25.51 -13.24 -8.15
N ASN A 219 25.26 -11.96 -8.38
CA ASN A 219 24.06 -11.32 -7.87
C ASN A 219 22.82 -11.97 -8.53
N PHE A 220 21.75 -12.15 -7.76
CA PHE A 220 20.52 -12.77 -8.27
C PHE A 220 19.84 -11.86 -9.29
N VAL A 221 19.51 -12.41 -10.47
CA VAL A 221 18.67 -11.75 -11.49
C VAL A 221 17.33 -12.47 -11.49
N PRO A 222 16.28 -11.88 -10.95
CA PRO A 222 14.97 -12.52 -11.04
C PRO A 222 14.49 -12.54 -12.50
N LYS A 223 13.96 -13.68 -12.91
CA LYS A 223 13.18 -13.79 -14.16
C LYS A 223 11.90 -13.00 -14.00
N THR A 224 11.57 -12.17 -14.97
CA THR A 224 10.41 -11.29 -14.87
C THR A 224 9.38 -11.51 -15.96
N ALA A 225 8.12 -11.27 -15.63
CA ALA A 225 7.03 -11.23 -16.59
C ALA A 225 6.11 -10.06 -16.26
N THR A 226 5.41 -9.52 -17.25
CA THR A 226 4.48 -8.41 -17.08
C THR A 226 3.15 -8.77 -17.72
N PHE A 227 2.06 -8.68 -16.95
CA PHE A 227 0.71 -8.87 -17.47
C PHE A 227 0.36 -7.82 -18.52
N LEU A 228 -0.56 -8.16 -19.41
CA LEU A 228 -1.20 -7.19 -20.30
C LEU A 228 -1.83 -6.04 -19.50
N PRO A 229 -2.04 -4.84 -20.11
CA PRO A 229 -2.90 -3.81 -19.55
C PRO A 229 -4.24 -4.40 -19.08
N GLY A 230 -4.73 -3.93 -17.92
CA GLY A 230 -5.88 -4.50 -17.23
C GLY A 230 -7.11 -4.74 -18.13
N PRO A 231 -7.57 -3.76 -18.94
CA PRO A 231 -8.70 -3.97 -19.85
C PRO A 231 -8.47 -5.08 -20.88
N ASN A 232 -7.25 -5.20 -21.39
CA ASN A 232 -6.89 -6.23 -22.37
C ASN A 232 -6.86 -7.62 -21.72
N PHE A 233 -6.26 -7.71 -20.53
CA PHE A 233 -6.27 -8.93 -19.71
C PHE A 233 -7.70 -9.36 -19.41
N ASN A 234 -8.54 -8.47 -18.89
CA ASN A 234 -9.93 -8.72 -18.54
C ASN A 234 -10.74 -9.25 -19.74
N PHE A 235 -10.58 -8.61 -20.91
CA PHE A 235 -11.24 -9.01 -22.15
C PHE A 235 -10.83 -10.43 -22.58
N LEU A 236 -9.54 -10.78 -22.51
CA LEU A 236 -9.06 -12.12 -22.89
C LEU A 236 -9.54 -13.19 -21.91
N VAL A 237 -9.45 -12.91 -20.61
CA VAL A 237 -9.86 -13.85 -19.56
C VAL A 237 -11.34 -14.18 -19.64
N LYS A 238 -12.21 -13.20 -19.90
CA LYS A 238 -13.64 -13.42 -20.13
C LYS A 238 -13.94 -14.33 -21.34
N LYS A 239 -13.07 -14.34 -22.34
CA LYS A 239 -13.22 -15.22 -23.52
C LYS A 239 -12.77 -16.66 -23.28
N ILE A 240 -11.95 -16.93 -22.28
CA ILE A 240 -11.45 -18.29 -21.98
C ILE A 240 -12.59 -19.16 -21.43
N ASN A 241 -13.54 -18.57 -20.69
CA ASN A 241 -14.70 -19.27 -20.16
C ASN A 241 -16.02 -18.68 -20.70
N PRO A 242 -16.46 -19.04 -21.91
CA PRO A 242 -17.67 -18.49 -22.50
C PRO A 242 -18.97 -18.91 -21.81
N ALA A 243 -18.93 -19.94 -20.97
CA ALA A 243 -20.08 -20.39 -20.17
C ALA A 243 -20.23 -19.65 -18.84
N TYR A 244 -19.32 -18.75 -18.51
CA TYR A 244 -19.33 -17.92 -17.27
C TYR A 244 -19.44 -18.73 -15.97
N ASN A 245 -18.87 -19.93 -15.96
CA ASN A 245 -18.91 -20.84 -14.80
C ASN A 245 -17.68 -20.70 -13.89
N THR A 246 -16.84 -19.70 -14.12
CA THR A 246 -15.65 -19.46 -13.28
C THR A 246 -16.06 -19.01 -11.89
N GLU A 247 -15.52 -19.68 -10.89
CA GLU A 247 -15.73 -19.35 -9.48
C GLU A 247 -14.46 -18.81 -8.81
N ASN A 248 -13.28 -19.12 -9.35
CA ASN A 248 -12.02 -18.72 -8.72
C ASN A 248 -10.99 -18.26 -9.75
N PHE A 249 -10.06 -17.41 -9.28
CA PHE A 249 -8.84 -17.02 -9.99
C PHE A 249 -7.65 -17.16 -9.05
N LYS A 250 -6.58 -17.88 -9.45
CA LYS A 250 -5.37 -18.03 -8.64
C LYS A 250 -4.14 -18.47 -9.44
N ARG A 251 -2.95 -18.32 -8.84
CA ARG A 251 -1.69 -18.84 -9.40
C ARG A 251 -1.67 -20.36 -9.31
N ALA A 252 -1.26 -21.02 -10.39
CA ALA A 252 -0.98 -22.46 -10.40
C ALA A 252 0.43 -22.75 -9.89
N SER A 253 0.62 -23.93 -9.28
CA SER A 253 1.92 -24.40 -8.80
C SER A 253 2.84 -24.90 -9.93
N SER A 254 2.28 -25.20 -11.10
CA SER A 254 2.99 -25.71 -12.28
C SER A 254 2.37 -25.19 -13.57
N GLN A 255 3.12 -25.31 -14.66
CA GLN A 255 2.62 -25.01 -16.00
C GLN A 255 1.39 -25.86 -16.36
N PRO A 256 0.50 -25.38 -17.26
CA PRO A 256 -0.63 -26.18 -17.72
C PRO A 256 -0.17 -27.44 -18.43
N ALA A 257 -0.90 -28.53 -18.26
CA ALA A 257 -0.59 -29.81 -18.91
C ALA A 257 -0.55 -29.71 -20.46
N ASN A 258 -1.34 -28.78 -21.01
CA ASN A 258 -1.37 -28.47 -22.43
C ASN A 258 -1.26 -26.96 -22.65
N LEU A 259 -0.06 -26.48 -23.00
CA LEU A 259 0.21 -25.07 -23.30
C LEU A 259 -0.61 -24.54 -24.50
N SER A 260 -1.00 -25.39 -25.45
CA SER A 260 -1.77 -24.95 -26.63
C SER A 260 -3.21 -24.54 -26.29
N SER A 261 -3.75 -25.01 -25.16
CA SER A 261 -5.08 -24.62 -24.64
C SER A 261 -5.05 -23.35 -23.82
N ALA A 262 -3.90 -22.97 -23.29
CA ALA A 262 -3.72 -21.75 -22.49
C ALA A 262 -3.57 -20.50 -23.39
N LYS A 263 -3.96 -19.35 -22.88
CA LYS A 263 -3.77 -18.05 -23.55
C LYS A 263 -2.62 -17.31 -22.92
N VAL A 264 -1.78 -16.71 -23.76
CA VAL A 264 -0.74 -15.77 -23.29
C VAL A 264 -1.39 -14.44 -22.95
N VAL A 265 -1.13 -13.98 -21.74
CA VAL A 265 -1.67 -12.73 -21.18
C VAL A 265 -0.56 -11.81 -20.66
N SER A 266 0.67 -12.02 -21.11
CA SER A 266 1.80 -11.11 -20.88
C SER A 266 1.97 -10.12 -22.04
N THR A 267 2.64 -9.01 -21.79
CA THR A 267 3.04 -8.05 -22.83
C THR A 267 4.08 -8.66 -23.78
N ALA A 268 4.21 -8.08 -24.97
CA ALA A 268 5.12 -8.62 -26.00
C ALA A 268 6.61 -8.47 -25.61
N ASP A 269 6.94 -7.49 -24.78
CA ASP A 269 8.26 -7.21 -24.23
C ASP A 269 8.55 -7.93 -22.91
N SER A 270 7.61 -8.78 -22.46
CA SER A 270 7.75 -9.58 -21.26
C SER A 270 8.88 -10.61 -21.46
N GLU A 271 9.83 -10.69 -20.50
CA GLU A 271 10.96 -11.64 -20.58
C GLU A 271 10.48 -13.10 -20.61
N TYR A 272 9.42 -13.41 -19.86
CA TYR A 272 8.77 -14.72 -19.83
C TYR A 272 7.27 -14.56 -20.08
N PRO A 273 6.63 -15.53 -20.77
CA PRO A 273 5.19 -15.49 -20.98
C PRO A 273 4.43 -15.78 -19.69
N ILE A 274 3.24 -15.18 -19.57
CA ILE A 274 2.23 -15.51 -18.57
C ILE A 274 1.09 -16.22 -19.29
N TYR A 275 0.74 -17.42 -18.81
CA TYR A 275 -0.34 -18.23 -19.35
C TYR A 275 -1.56 -18.20 -18.44
N VAL A 276 -2.75 -18.16 -19.02
CA VAL A 276 -4.03 -18.32 -18.31
C VAL A 276 -4.86 -19.40 -18.99
N TRP A 277 -5.50 -20.26 -18.19
CA TRP A 277 -6.43 -21.30 -18.68
C TRP A 277 -7.55 -21.55 -17.67
N TYR A 278 -8.63 -22.12 -18.13
CA TYR A 278 -9.76 -22.53 -17.30
C TYR A 278 -9.73 -24.02 -17.03
N GLU A 279 -9.88 -24.41 -15.76
CA GLU A 279 -10.03 -25.80 -15.33
C GLU A 279 -11.48 -26.04 -14.91
N SER A 280 -12.17 -26.92 -15.65
CA SER A 280 -13.60 -27.16 -15.44
C SER A 280 -13.89 -27.97 -14.17
N ALA A 281 -12.96 -28.79 -13.72
CA ALA A 281 -13.11 -29.66 -12.57
C ALA A 281 -13.34 -28.89 -11.26
N ASP A 282 -12.66 -27.75 -11.08
CA ASP A 282 -12.78 -26.90 -9.89
C ASP A 282 -13.24 -25.47 -10.22
N LYS A 283 -13.68 -25.23 -11.47
CA LYS A 283 -14.19 -23.97 -11.98
C LYS A 283 -13.22 -22.79 -11.77
N THR A 284 -11.93 -23.03 -11.96
CA THR A 284 -10.88 -22.08 -11.65
C THR A 284 -10.19 -21.59 -12.90
N LEU A 285 -10.01 -20.29 -13.02
CA LEU A 285 -9.04 -19.67 -13.90
C LEU A 285 -7.68 -19.69 -13.21
N TYR A 286 -6.78 -20.45 -13.77
CA TYR A 286 -5.39 -20.52 -13.33
C TYR A 286 -4.51 -19.63 -14.19
N TRP A 287 -3.50 -19.03 -13.54
CA TRP A 287 -2.39 -18.41 -14.25
C TRP A 287 -1.06 -18.99 -13.81
N TRP A 288 -0.08 -18.96 -14.69
CA TRP A 288 1.26 -19.44 -14.44
C TRP A 288 2.29 -18.74 -15.33
N SER A 289 3.48 -18.55 -14.81
CA SER A 289 4.67 -18.11 -15.54
C SER A 289 5.90 -18.79 -14.95
N GLU A 290 6.92 -19.01 -15.79
CA GLU A 290 8.25 -19.42 -15.33
C GLU A 290 8.98 -18.29 -14.61
N ALA A 291 8.49 -17.06 -14.67
CA ALA A 291 9.04 -15.90 -14.02
C ALA A 291 9.03 -16.04 -12.49
N ASP A 292 10.12 -15.58 -11.86
CA ASP A 292 10.20 -15.44 -10.40
C ASP A 292 9.25 -14.34 -9.91
N ILE A 293 9.14 -13.24 -10.70
CA ILE A 293 8.28 -12.09 -10.42
C ILE A 293 7.35 -11.85 -11.61
N ALA A 294 6.05 -11.88 -11.36
CA ALA A 294 5.02 -11.49 -12.32
C ALA A 294 4.46 -10.11 -11.94
N TYR A 295 4.82 -9.09 -12.70
CA TYR A 295 4.33 -7.72 -12.50
C TYR A 295 2.95 -7.53 -13.11
N ALA A 296 2.05 -6.88 -12.37
CA ALA A 296 0.90 -6.25 -13.00
C ALA A 296 1.38 -5.12 -13.92
N ASN A 297 0.56 -4.77 -14.92
CA ASN A 297 0.87 -3.67 -15.82
C ASN A 297 0.82 -2.33 -15.09
N GLU A 298 1.48 -1.31 -15.63
CA GLU A 298 1.36 0.07 -15.16
C GLU A 298 -0.11 0.52 -15.17
N ASP A 299 -0.87 0.10 -16.16
CA ASP A 299 -2.32 0.24 -16.25
C ASP A 299 -3.02 -1.10 -15.92
N ALA A 300 -3.33 -1.32 -14.64
CA ALA A 300 -4.05 -2.49 -14.14
C ALA A 300 -5.56 -2.22 -13.92
N ARG A 301 -6.09 -1.10 -14.45
CA ARG A 301 -7.51 -0.78 -14.33
C ARG A 301 -8.37 -1.92 -14.87
N GLU A 302 -9.50 -2.15 -14.21
CA GLU A 302 -10.48 -3.18 -14.60
C GLU A 302 -9.93 -4.62 -14.67
N MET A 303 -8.67 -4.91 -14.27
CA MET A 303 -8.01 -6.20 -14.51
C MET A 303 -8.88 -7.39 -14.09
N PHE A 304 -9.53 -7.31 -12.95
CA PHE A 304 -10.44 -8.34 -12.42
C PHE A 304 -11.90 -7.85 -12.37
N SER A 305 -12.25 -6.79 -13.09
CA SER A 305 -13.59 -6.24 -13.07
C SER A 305 -14.60 -7.17 -13.71
N ASN A 306 -15.71 -7.45 -13.01
CA ASN A 306 -16.86 -8.20 -13.54
C ASN A 306 -16.49 -9.53 -14.22
N LEU A 307 -15.60 -10.32 -13.64
CA LEU A 307 -15.18 -11.60 -14.22
C LEU A 307 -16.33 -12.62 -14.31
N SER A 308 -17.38 -12.48 -13.53
CA SER A 308 -18.52 -13.41 -13.50
C SER A 308 -19.61 -13.14 -14.55
N ASP A 309 -19.48 -12.08 -15.36
CA ASP A 309 -20.45 -11.65 -16.39
C ASP A 309 -21.95 -11.75 -16.00
N GLY A 310 -22.27 -11.58 -14.74
CA GLY A 310 -23.64 -11.44 -14.26
C GLY A 310 -24.47 -12.72 -14.13
N ARG A 311 -23.89 -13.92 -14.17
CA ARG A 311 -24.61 -15.19 -14.05
C ARG A 311 -24.17 -16.10 -12.90
N GLY A 312 -23.07 -15.79 -12.21
CA GLY A 312 -22.53 -16.60 -11.12
C GLY A 312 -21.80 -15.81 -10.07
N HIS A 313 -21.65 -16.38 -8.87
CA HIS A 313 -20.82 -15.81 -7.83
C HIS A 313 -19.36 -16.13 -8.07
N PHE A 314 -18.48 -15.13 -8.04
CA PHE A 314 -17.05 -15.35 -8.03
C PHE A 314 -16.63 -15.56 -6.56
N ASN A 315 -16.18 -16.76 -6.21
CA ASN A 315 -15.87 -17.10 -4.83
C ASN A 315 -14.57 -16.44 -4.36
N SER A 316 -13.51 -16.51 -5.17
CA SER A 316 -12.21 -16.01 -4.76
C SER A 316 -11.39 -15.45 -5.93
N VAL A 317 -10.81 -14.27 -5.72
CA VAL A 317 -9.75 -13.69 -6.58
C VAL A 317 -8.48 -13.62 -5.75
N ASP A 318 -7.51 -14.49 -6.05
CA ASP A 318 -6.22 -14.53 -5.39
C ASP A 318 -5.15 -13.90 -6.29
N VAL A 319 -4.67 -12.71 -5.87
CA VAL A 319 -3.61 -11.95 -6.54
C VAL A 319 -2.30 -11.95 -5.77
N SER A 320 -2.18 -12.78 -4.73
CA SER A 320 -1.01 -12.82 -3.84
C SER A 320 0.33 -13.10 -4.55
N GLY A 321 0.27 -13.65 -5.77
CA GLY A 321 1.47 -13.91 -6.60
C GLY A 321 1.74 -12.84 -7.66
N ILE A 322 1.01 -11.72 -7.67
CA ILE A 322 1.15 -10.62 -8.64
C ILE A 322 1.80 -9.43 -7.96
N ASP A 323 2.92 -8.95 -8.49
CA ASP A 323 3.63 -7.77 -7.96
C ASP A 323 3.03 -6.50 -8.58
N MET A 324 2.47 -5.63 -7.73
CA MET A 324 1.83 -4.37 -8.13
C MET A 324 2.80 -3.17 -8.13
N SER A 325 4.08 -3.37 -7.84
CA SER A 325 5.06 -2.27 -7.66
C SER A 325 5.25 -1.38 -8.89
N LYS A 326 4.88 -1.84 -10.09
CA LYS A 326 4.92 -1.05 -11.34
C LYS A 326 3.60 -0.35 -11.65
N THR A 327 2.52 -0.68 -10.94
CA THR A 327 1.17 -0.19 -11.25
C THR A 327 1.00 1.27 -10.79
N LYS A 328 0.46 2.10 -11.67
CA LYS A 328 0.04 3.48 -11.41
C LYS A 328 -1.48 3.62 -11.34
N ASN A 329 -2.19 2.89 -12.18
CA ASN A 329 -3.63 2.92 -12.24
C ASN A 329 -4.24 1.56 -11.87
N ALA A 330 -4.93 1.49 -10.73
CA ALA A 330 -5.66 0.32 -10.25
C ALA A 330 -7.18 0.59 -10.17
N SER A 331 -7.68 1.61 -10.88
CA SER A 331 -9.10 1.96 -10.85
C SER A 331 -9.96 0.80 -11.38
N TYR A 332 -11.11 0.58 -10.75
CA TYR A 332 -12.03 -0.53 -11.07
C TYR A 332 -11.41 -1.93 -10.99
N MET A 333 -10.21 -2.13 -10.42
CA MET A 333 -9.48 -3.39 -10.53
C MET A 333 -10.30 -4.59 -10.05
N PHE A 334 -11.00 -4.46 -8.93
CA PHE A 334 -11.90 -5.49 -8.37
C PHE A 334 -13.37 -5.03 -8.38
N HIS A 335 -13.73 -4.09 -9.25
CA HIS A 335 -15.11 -3.63 -9.35
C HIS A 335 -16.04 -4.80 -9.67
N SER A 336 -17.07 -4.98 -8.87
CA SER A 336 -18.09 -6.00 -9.10
C SER A 336 -19.39 -5.36 -9.58
N GLY A 337 -19.94 -5.86 -10.69
CA GLY A 337 -21.24 -5.42 -11.20
C GLY A 337 -22.37 -5.91 -10.29
N ASN A 338 -23.19 -6.85 -10.80
CA ASN A 338 -24.34 -7.38 -10.06
C ASN A 338 -24.01 -8.50 -9.06
N TYR A 339 -22.76 -9.01 -9.06
CA TYR A 339 -22.34 -10.15 -8.24
C TYR A 339 -21.03 -9.83 -7.53
N LEU A 340 -20.97 -10.13 -6.24
CA LEU A 340 -19.85 -9.83 -5.37
C LEU A 340 -18.75 -10.87 -5.50
N TYR A 341 -17.50 -10.40 -5.38
CA TYR A 341 -16.40 -11.26 -4.98
C TYR A 341 -16.55 -11.59 -3.50
N LYS A 342 -16.75 -12.87 -3.15
CA LYS A 342 -16.88 -13.27 -1.76
C LYS A 342 -15.56 -13.11 -1.01
N ASN A 343 -14.43 -13.34 -1.71
CA ASN A 343 -13.10 -13.26 -1.13
C ASN A 343 -12.11 -12.65 -2.12
N ILE A 344 -11.32 -11.67 -1.66
CA ILE A 344 -10.20 -11.08 -2.41
C ILE A 344 -8.95 -11.28 -1.56
N ILE A 345 -8.00 -12.07 -2.08
CA ILE A 345 -6.74 -12.38 -1.40
C ILE A 345 -5.64 -11.52 -2.05
N LEU A 346 -5.17 -10.52 -1.32
CA LEU A 346 -4.21 -9.53 -1.82
C LEU A 346 -2.76 -9.97 -1.64
N GLY A 347 -2.45 -10.73 -0.56
CA GLY A 347 -1.07 -11.09 -0.24
C GLY A 347 -0.21 -9.86 0.05
N ASP A 348 1.01 -9.84 -0.50
CA ASP A 348 1.95 -8.71 -0.39
C ASP A 348 1.69 -7.64 -1.47
N PHE A 349 0.47 -7.15 -1.54
CA PHE A 349 0.01 -6.17 -2.53
C PHE A 349 0.79 -4.85 -2.44
N ASN A 350 1.91 -4.76 -3.16
CA ASN A 350 2.76 -3.56 -3.16
C ASN A 350 2.18 -2.46 -4.05
N SER A 351 1.41 -1.56 -3.44
CA SER A 351 0.74 -0.44 -4.11
C SER A 351 1.50 0.89 -4.06
N GLU A 352 2.80 0.89 -3.77
CA GLU A 352 3.58 2.11 -3.51
C GLU A 352 3.64 3.12 -4.67
N ASN A 353 3.34 2.70 -5.90
CA ASN A 353 3.34 3.56 -7.08
C ASN A 353 1.95 3.87 -7.62
N VAL A 354 0.89 3.35 -6.99
CA VAL A 354 -0.48 3.57 -7.44
C VAL A 354 -0.91 5.01 -7.15
N GLU A 355 -1.43 5.68 -8.17
CA GLU A 355 -1.94 7.06 -8.13
C GLU A 355 -3.48 7.12 -8.16
N ASP A 356 -4.13 6.14 -8.79
CA ASP A 356 -5.59 6.06 -8.92
C ASP A 356 -6.14 4.71 -8.44
N MET A 357 -6.95 4.75 -7.37
CA MET A 357 -7.70 3.61 -6.81
C MET A 357 -9.22 3.82 -6.90
N SER A 358 -9.67 4.68 -7.81
CA SER A 358 -11.10 4.97 -7.99
C SER A 358 -11.87 3.69 -8.30
N TYR A 359 -13.02 3.47 -7.64
CA TYR A 359 -13.90 2.32 -7.84
C TYR A 359 -13.25 0.94 -7.59
N MET A 360 -12.06 0.87 -6.98
CA MET A 360 -11.27 -0.36 -6.92
C MET A 360 -12.03 -1.54 -6.30
N PHE A 361 -12.80 -1.31 -5.26
CA PHE A 361 -13.63 -2.32 -4.56
C PHE A 361 -15.11 -1.96 -4.59
N ALA A 362 -15.54 -1.17 -5.56
CA ALA A 362 -16.94 -0.78 -5.70
C ALA A 362 -17.80 -1.93 -6.19
N SER A 363 -19.09 -1.89 -5.81
CA SER A 363 -20.08 -2.87 -6.25
C SER A 363 -21.40 -2.20 -6.65
N ASN A 364 -21.97 -2.63 -7.76
CA ASN A 364 -23.31 -2.23 -8.19
C ASN A 364 -24.41 -3.18 -7.71
N SER A 365 -24.07 -4.21 -6.93
CA SER A 365 -25.05 -5.18 -6.45
C SER A 365 -26.08 -4.51 -5.51
N SER A 366 -27.34 -4.86 -5.67
CA SER A 366 -28.42 -4.43 -4.77
C SER A 366 -28.60 -5.36 -3.58
N SER A 367 -28.09 -6.59 -3.66
CA SER A 367 -28.21 -7.63 -2.64
C SER A 367 -26.99 -8.55 -2.67
N GLY A 368 -26.55 -9.00 -1.51
CA GLY A 368 -25.41 -9.92 -1.38
C GLY A 368 -25.15 -10.27 0.08
N SER A 369 -24.48 -11.39 0.30
CA SER A 369 -23.92 -11.72 1.61
C SER A 369 -22.69 -10.82 1.87
N PRO A 370 -22.37 -10.56 3.15
CA PRO A 370 -21.13 -9.85 3.49
C PRO A 370 -19.92 -10.49 2.80
N THR A 371 -19.04 -9.67 2.24
CA THR A 371 -17.74 -10.11 1.75
C THR A 371 -16.84 -10.47 2.93
N SER A 372 -15.86 -11.36 2.71
CA SER A 372 -14.80 -11.57 3.70
C SER A 372 -14.09 -10.25 3.99
N GLU A 373 -13.56 -10.10 5.18
CA GLU A 373 -12.72 -8.96 5.50
C GLU A 373 -11.50 -8.95 4.58
N ILE A 374 -11.24 -7.82 3.91
CA ILE A 374 -10.08 -7.64 3.06
C ILE A 374 -8.94 -7.12 3.93
N ASP A 375 -7.79 -7.80 3.90
CA ASP A 375 -6.60 -7.34 4.61
C ASP A 375 -5.89 -6.23 3.84
N PHE A 376 -6.02 -4.99 4.33
CA PHE A 376 -5.35 -3.81 3.78
C PHE A 376 -4.02 -3.48 4.46
N SER A 377 -3.53 -4.31 5.39
CA SER A 377 -2.34 -4.01 6.21
C SER A 377 -1.06 -3.75 5.39
N LYS A 378 -1.01 -4.28 4.16
CA LYS A 378 0.13 -4.13 3.24
C LYS A 378 -0.03 -3.00 2.21
N PHE A 379 -1.19 -2.34 2.18
CA PHE A 379 -1.42 -1.23 1.26
C PHE A 379 -0.50 -0.05 1.58
N LYS A 380 0.15 0.47 0.53
CA LYS A 380 0.94 1.70 0.55
C LYS A 380 0.24 2.70 -0.34
N THR A 381 -0.38 3.72 0.24
CA THR A 381 -1.23 4.66 -0.50
C THR A 381 -0.68 6.07 -0.57
N SER A 382 0.59 6.27 -0.19
CA SER A 382 1.21 7.60 -0.13
C SER A 382 1.28 8.37 -1.46
N LYS A 383 1.15 7.69 -2.61
CA LYS A 383 1.09 8.35 -3.94
C LYS A 383 -0.32 8.48 -4.50
N VAL A 384 -1.33 7.92 -3.82
CA VAL A 384 -2.69 7.92 -4.33
C VAL A 384 -3.29 9.32 -4.28
N ARG A 385 -3.82 9.76 -5.41
CA ARG A 385 -4.49 11.05 -5.59
C ARG A 385 -6.02 10.91 -5.69
N PHE A 386 -6.51 9.79 -6.18
CA PHE A 386 -7.93 9.57 -6.43
C PHE A 386 -8.41 8.30 -5.73
N MET A 387 -9.37 8.47 -4.80
CA MET A 387 -10.06 7.38 -4.08
C MET A 387 -11.59 7.47 -4.25
N ARG A 388 -12.06 8.20 -5.29
CA ARG A 388 -13.49 8.35 -5.52
C ARG A 388 -14.17 7.01 -5.73
N HIS A 389 -15.33 6.82 -5.11
CA HIS A 389 -16.12 5.58 -5.20
C HIS A 389 -15.38 4.29 -4.78
N MET A 390 -14.23 4.36 -4.10
CA MET A 390 -13.35 3.19 -3.88
C MET A 390 -14.08 2.00 -3.25
N PHE A 391 -15.01 2.24 -2.34
CA PHE A 391 -15.82 1.23 -1.66
C PHE A 391 -17.32 1.43 -1.91
N GLU A 392 -17.74 2.16 -2.95
CA GLU A 392 -19.15 2.39 -3.23
C GLU A 392 -19.92 1.06 -3.35
N GLY A 393 -21.01 0.93 -2.60
CA GLY A 393 -21.84 -0.28 -2.61
C GLY A 393 -21.15 -1.54 -2.09
N ASN A 394 -19.96 -1.44 -1.48
CA ASN A 394 -19.25 -2.56 -0.88
C ASN A 394 -20.06 -3.17 0.28
N PHE A 395 -20.01 -4.50 0.43
CA PHE A 395 -20.81 -5.25 1.39
C PHE A 395 -20.08 -5.61 2.69
N SER A 396 -18.83 -5.17 2.88
CA SER A 396 -18.08 -5.39 4.11
C SER A 396 -18.79 -4.76 5.31
N GLN A 397 -18.82 -5.47 6.44
CA GLN A 397 -19.33 -4.92 7.70
C GLN A 397 -18.30 -4.05 8.41
N VAL A 398 -17.02 -4.37 8.22
CA VAL A 398 -15.89 -3.67 8.82
C VAL A 398 -14.89 -3.31 7.73
N LEU A 399 -14.39 -2.07 7.74
CA LEU A 399 -13.28 -1.63 6.92
C LEU A 399 -12.20 -1.05 7.83
N ASN A 400 -11.08 -1.78 7.96
CA ASN A 400 -9.90 -1.29 8.69
C ASN A 400 -8.91 -0.66 7.70
N LEU A 401 -8.88 0.66 7.66
CA LEU A 401 -8.05 1.46 6.75
C LEU A 401 -6.89 2.16 7.49
N ALA A 402 -6.47 1.64 8.65
CA ALA A 402 -5.43 2.26 9.47
C ALA A 402 -4.05 2.34 8.77
N SER A 403 -3.81 1.51 7.74
CA SER A 403 -2.59 1.54 6.92
C SER A 403 -2.59 2.62 5.83
N PHE A 404 -3.75 3.26 5.57
CA PHE A 404 -3.88 4.22 4.47
C PHE A 404 -3.21 5.55 4.82
N ASP A 405 -2.24 5.95 4.01
CA ASP A 405 -1.74 7.32 3.93
C ASP A 405 -2.52 8.07 2.85
N THR A 406 -3.36 9.02 3.28
CA THR A 406 -4.21 9.79 2.37
C THR A 406 -3.71 11.22 2.15
N SER A 407 -2.47 11.51 2.54
CA SER A 407 -1.90 12.86 2.51
C SER A 407 -1.86 13.51 1.11
N ASN A 408 -1.86 12.72 0.03
CA ASN A 408 -1.89 13.21 -1.35
C ASN A 408 -3.26 13.09 -2.03
N VAL A 409 -4.28 12.60 -1.33
CA VAL A 409 -5.60 12.39 -1.93
C VAL A 409 -6.33 13.70 -2.14
N GLU A 410 -6.80 13.92 -3.36
CA GLU A 410 -7.53 15.11 -3.80
C GLU A 410 -9.06 14.89 -3.91
N ASP A 411 -9.48 13.66 -4.20
CA ASP A 411 -10.89 13.31 -4.42
C ASP A 411 -11.27 12.05 -3.63
N MET A 412 -12.19 12.23 -2.65
CA MET A 412 -12.81 11.17 -1.84
C MET A 412 -14.33 11.10 -2.08
N SER A 413 -14.80 11.70 -3.19
CA SER A 413 -16.24 11.68 -3.50
C SER A 413 -16.77 10.24 -3.58
N GLU A 414 -17.93 10.01 -2.97
CA GLU A 414 -18.64 8.72 -2.95
C GLU A 414 -17.84 7.52 -2.40
N MET A 415 -16.70 7.75 -1.71
CA MET A 415 -15.78 6.68 -1.29
C MET A 415 -16.47 5.54 -0.51
N PHE A 416 -17.42 5.85 0.35
CA PHE A 416 -18.22 4.89 1.14
C PHE A 416 -19.71 4.98 0.82
N ALA A 417 -20.08 5.53 -0.33
CA ALA A 417 -21.48 5.65 -0.70
C ALA A 417 -22.14 4.27 -0.84
N LYS A 418 -23.42 4.16 -0.45
CA LYS A 418 -24.23 2.93 -0.57
C LYS A 418 -23.69 1.69 0.18
N THR A 419 -22.76 1.85 1.11
CA THR A 419 -22.24 0.76 1.97
C THR A 419 -23.27 0.38 3.05
N LYS A 420 -24.35 -0.25 2.64
CA LYS A 420 -25.53 -0.50 3.50
C LYS A 420 -25.26 -1.41 4.71
N ASN A 421 -24.23 -2.27 4.61
CA ASN A 421 -23.86 -3.23 5.66
C ASN A 421 -22.72 -2.73 6.55
N LEU A 422 -22.04 -1.65 6.19
CA LEU A 422 -20.91 -1.11 6.92
C LEU A 422 -21.37 -0.63 8.30
N THR A 423 -20.85 -1.25 9.35
CA THR A 423 -21.10 -0.86 10.75
C THR A 423 -19.95 -0.10 11.36
N THR A 424 -18.72 -0.43 10.93
CA THR A 424 -17.48 0.14 11.47
C THR A 424 -16.49 0.46 10.35
N VAL A 425 -15.96 1.66 10.38
CA VAL A 425 -14.84 2.08 9.52
C VAL A 425 -13.79 2.79 10.37
N ASN A 426 -12.52 2.36 10.24
CA ASN A 426 -11.40 3.01 10.92
C ASN A 426 -10.72 4.02 9.97
N LEU A 427 -10.89 5.32 10.28
CA LEU A 427 -10.37 6.45 9.51
C LEU A 427 -9.31 7.25 10.29
N SER A 428 -8.77 6.70 11.37
CA SER A 428 -7.88 7.43 12.29
C SER A 428 -6.56 7.88 11.64
N SER A 429 -6.12 7.21 10.56
CA SER A 429 -4.91 7.56 9.79
C SER A 429 -5.16 8.59 8.70
N PHE A 430 -6.43 8.96 8.42
CA PHE A 430 -6.76 9.82 7.28
C PHE A 430 -6.26 11.26 7.50
N ASN A 431 -5.42 11.71 6.58
CA ASN A 431 -5.05 13.10 6.38
C ASN A 431 -5.81 13.66 5.17
N THR A 432 -6.77 14.54 5.40
CA THR A 432 -7.63 15.07 4.35
C THR A 432 -7.27 16.51 3.93
N SER A 433 -6.08 17.00 4.33
CA SER A 433 -5.66 18.39 4.10
C SER A 433 -5.58 18.80 2.61
N ASN A 434 -5.46 17.85 1.68
CA ASN A 434 -5.44 18.09 0.24
C ASN A 434 -6.76 17.77 -0.48
N VAL A 435 -7.75 17.24 0.25
CA VAL A 435 -9.03 16.80 -0.34
C VAL A 435 -9.88 18.00 -0.75
N LYS A 436 -10.34 18.00 -2.01
CA LYS A 436 -11.16 19.06 -2.62
C LYS A 436 -12.63 18.65 -2.76
N ASP A 437 -12.92 17.36 -2.94
CA ASP A 437 -14.28 16.85 -3.11
C ASP A 437 -14.59 15.71 -2.12
N MET A 438 -15.65 15.92 -1.30
CA MET A 438 -16.22 14.95 -0.36
C MET A 438 -17.71 14.70 -0.64
N LYS A 439 -18.19 15.05 -1.86
CA LYS A 439 -19.57 14.82 -2.27
C LYS A 439 -19.98 13.36 -2.05
N ASN A 440 -21.15 13.17 -1.45
CA ASN A 440 -21.75 11.84 -1.22
C ASN A 440 -20.87 10.84 -0.45
N MET A 441 -19.79 11.26 0.24
CA MET A 441 -18.76 10.34 0.77
C MET A 441 -19.33 9.18 1.59
N PHE A 442 -20.35 9.42 2.42
CA PHE A 442 -21.02 8.40 3.24
C PHE A 442 -22.52 8.24 2.89
N ARG A 443 -22.93 8.73 1.73
CA ARG A 443 -24.34 8.68 1.33
C ARG A 443 -24.88 7.23 1.30
N TYR A 444 -26.00 6.96 2.01
CA TYR A 444 -26.58 5.62 2.19
C TYR A 444 -25.69 4.61 2.94
N ALA A 445 -24.70 5.03 3.71
CA ALA A 445 -24.03 4.17 4.70
C ALA A 445 -24.97 3.96 5.90
N SER A 446 -26.05 3.23 5.65
CA SER A 446 -27.25 3.25 6.51
C SER A 446 -27.15 2.41 7.78
N ALA A 447 -26.11 1.56 7.95
CA ALA A 447 -25.90 0.76 9.15
C ALA A 447 -24.89 1.39 10.15
N VAL A 448 -24.12 2.41 9.74
CA VAL A 448 -23.19 3.10 10.63
C VAL A 448 -23.94 3.83 11.74
N THR A 449 -23.61 3.54 13.00
CA THR A 449 -24.27 4.16 14.18
C THR A 449 -23.44 5.27 14.83
N SER A 450 -22.12 5.25 14.65
CA SER A 450 -21.19 6.26 15.16
C SER A 450 -20.10 6.53 14.13
N LEU A 451 -19.77 7.81 13.91
CA LEU A 451 -18.73 8.22 12.97
C LEU A 451 -17.91 9.34 13.58
N ASP A 452 -16.61 9.09 13.76
CA ASP A 452 -15.66 10.08 14.25
C ASP A 452 -14.77 10.57 13.09
N LEU A 453 -14.92 11.85 12.75
CA LEU A 453 -14.14 12.56 11.72
C LEU A 453 -13.33 13.71 12.34
N SER A 454 -12.98 13.61 13.62
CA SER A 454 -12.21 14.65 14.30
C SER A 454 -10.78 14.86 13.75
N SER A 455 -10.25 13.88 13.01
CA SER A 455 -8.98 13.98 12.28
C SER A 455 -9.07 14.70 10.94
N PHE A 456 -10.29 14.92 10.40
CA PHE A 456 -10.47 15.49 9.06
C PHE A 456 -10.17 16.99 9.03
N ASP A 457 -9.30 17.39 8.14
CA ASP A 457 -9.08 18.79 7.74
C ASP A 457 -9.88 19.08 6.46
N THR A 458 -10.85 19.98 6.57
CA THR A 458 -11.77 20.30 5.46
C THR A 458 -11.54 21.68 4.85
N ARG A 459 -10.42 22.33 5.15
CA ARG A 459 -10.14 23.71 4.70
C ARG A 459 -10.01 23.85 3.17
N GLU A 460 -9.61 22.77 2.47
CA GLU A 460 -9.48 22.78 1.01
C GLU A 460 -10.73 22.25 0.29
N VAL A 461 -11.71 21.71 1.02
CA VAL A 461 -12.92 21.11 0.43
C VAL A 461 -13.82 22.18 -0.17
N THR A 462 -14.24 21.95 -1.42
CA THR A 462 -15.12 22.85 -2.17
C THR A 462 -16.56 22.32 -2.30
N ASN A 463 -16.75 21.01 -2.14
CA ASN A 463 -18.03 20.33 -2.36
C ASN A 463 -18.29 19.30 -1.23
N MET A 464 -19.39 19.51 -0.48
CA MET A 464 -19.86 18.61 0.59
C MET A 464 -21.31 18.14 0.35
N ARG A 465 -21.80 18.26 -0.90
CA ARG A 465 -23.16 17.85 -1.25
C ARG A 465 -23.43 16.43 -0.78
N SER A 466 -24.54 16.26 -0.03
CA SER A 466 -25.07 14.98 0.43
C SER A 466 -24.05 14.09 1.16
N MET A 467 -23.00 14.65 1.79
CA MET A 467 -21.89 13.90 2.38
C MET A 467 -22.35 12.82 3.36
N PHE A 468 -23.38 13.10 4.17
CA PHE A 468 -23.93 12.18 5.17
C PHE A 468 -25.39 11.78 4.87
N ALA A 469 -25.87 12.03 3.65
CA ALA A 469 -27.26 11.82 3.32
C ALA A 469 -27.69 10.34 3.49
N HIS A 470 -28.86 10.12 4.10
CA HIS A 470 -29.46 8.80 4.32
C HIS A 470 -28.65 7.86 5.25
N MET A 471 -27.82 8.39 6.14
CA MET A 471 -27.22 7.63 7.24
C MET A 471 -28.25 7.41 8.36
N LYS A 472 -29.27 6.60 8.08
CA LYS A 472 -30.47 6.45 8.92
C LYS A 472 -30.23 5.91 10.32
N ALA A 473 -29.19 5.09 10.53
CA ALA A 473 -28.85 4.53 11.83
C ALA A 473 -27.92 5.42 12.67
N LEU A 474 -27.32 6.47 12.07
CA LEU A 474 -26.31 7.28 12.73
C LEU A 474 -26.91 8.04 13.93
N ILE A 475 -26.26 7.89 15.09
CA ILE A 475 -26.62 8.56 16.35
C ILE A 475 -25.55 9.59 16.70
N ASN A 476 -24.28 9.19 16.63
CA ASN A 476 -23.15 10.01 17.03
C ASN A 476 -22.31 10.42 15.81
N LEU A 477 -22.22 11.72 15.54
CA LEU A 477 -21.39 12.29 14.48
C LEU A 477 -20.42 13.30 15.11
N ASN A 478 -19.11 13.04 15.03
CA ASN A 478 -18.08 13.98 15.48
C ASN A 478 -17.42 14.65 14.24
N ILE A 479 -17.78 15.91 14.01
CA ILE A 479 -17.23 16.79 12.97
C ILE A 479 -16.65 18.07 13.58
N SER A 480 -16.15 17.99 14.81
CA SER A 480 -15.65 19.15 15.57
C SER A 480 -14.44 19.84 14.92
N SER A 481 -13.71 19.14 14.06
CA SER A 481 -12.58 19.68 13.29
C SER A 481 -12.98 20.46 12.03
N PHE A 482 -14.20 20.27 11.53
CA PHE A 482 -14.61 20.81 10.22
C PHE A 482 -14.50 22.34 10.16
N ARG A 483 -13.90 22.82 9.07
CA ARG A 483 -13.81 24.23 8.66
C ARG A 483 -14.10 24.27 7.18
N THR A 484 -14.99 25.17 6.73
CA THR A 484 -15.55 25.07 5.38
C THR A 484 -15.38 26.34 4.53
N PRO A 485 -14.20 27.04 4.59
CA PRO A 485 -14.05 28.37 3.99
C PRO A 485 -14.08 28.37 2.44
N LYS A 486 -14.04 27.18 1.81
CA LYS A 486 -14.05 27.04 0.35
C LYS A 486 -15.29 26.33 -0.17
N VAL A 487 -16.15 25.80 0.70
CA VAL A 487 -17.33 25.02 0.30
C VAL A 487 -18.36 25.94 -0.37
N THR A 488 -18.84 25.52 -1.54
CA THR A 488 -19.87 26.24 -2.32
C THR A 488 -21.22 25.49 -2.36
N ASP A 489 -21.23 24.17 -2.18
CA ASP A 489 -22.45 23.33 -2.18
C ASP A 489 -22.51 22.46 -0.92
N MET A 490 -23.52 22.70 -0.07
CA MET A 490 -23.86 21.89 1.11
C MET A 490 -25.26 21.26 0.97
N SER A 491 -25.81 21.21 -0.26
CA SER A 491 -27.15 20.66 -0.49
C SER A 491 -27.24 19.21 -0.01
N GLY A 492 -28.28 18.91 0.75
CA GLY A 492 -28.57 17.60 1.31
C GLY A 492 -27.52 17.03 2.25
N MET A 493 -26.58 17.83 2.78
CA MET A 493 -25.43 17.32 3.56
C MET A 493 -25.85 16.38 4.68
N PHE A 494 -26.93 16.67 5.39
CA PHE A 494 -27.47 15.88 6.52
C PHE A 494 -28.86 15.28 6.21
N LEU A 495 -29.22 15.17 4.94
CA LEU A 495 -30.53 14.68 4.47
C LEU A 495 -30.88 13.29 5.06
N ASN A 496 -32.05 13.17 5.71
CA ASN A 496 -32.57 11.92 6.28
C ASN A 496 -31.65 11.21 7.28
N MET A 497 -30.96 11.99 8.12
CA MET A 497 -30.27 11.48 9.32
C MET A 497 -31.27 11.40 10.47
N GLU A 498 -32.11 10.36 10.45
CA GLU A 498 -33.34 10.27 11.23
C GLU A 498 -33.10 10.18 12.75
N LYS A 499 -31.93 9.72 13.22
CA LYS A 499 -31.64 9.44 14.65
C LYS A 499 -30.72 10.47 15.33
N VAL A 500 -30.11 11.38 14.57
CA VAL A 500 -29.24 12.42 15.14
C VAL A 500 -30.08 13.41 15.96
N ILE A 501 -29.67 13.64 17.22
CA ILE A 501 -30.35 14.56 18.14
C ILE A 501 -29.64 15.91 18.22
N ASN A 502 -28.30 15.88 18.26
CA ASN A 502 -27.47 17.08 18.45
C ASN A 502 -26.57 17.31 17.24
N LEU A 503 -26.59 18.53 16.70
CA LEU A 503 -25.74 18.93 15.58
C LEU A 503 -25.17 20.32 15.82
N ASN A 504 -23.88 20.39 16.11
CA ASN A 504 -23.19 21.65 16.33
C ASN A 504 -22.33 22.02 15.13
N LEU A 505 -22.75 23.05 14.38
CA LEU A 505 -22.09 23.58 13.18
C LEU A 505 -21.47 24.97 13.41
N SER A 506 -21.24 25.36 14.68
CA SER A 506 -20.72 26.68 15.04
C SER A 506 -19.32 27.00 14.49
N ARG A 507 -18.65 26.02 13.90
CA ARG A 507 -17.33 26.19 13.28
C ARG A 507 -17.36 26.19 11.74
N PHE A 508 -18.55 26.04 11.14
CA PHE A 508 -18.71 26.09 9.69
C PHE A 508 -18.63 27.54 9.20
N ASP A 509 -17.80 27.77 8.22
CA ASP A 509 -17.79 28.99 7.43
C ASP A 509 -18.63 28.78 6.18
N THR A 510 -19.78 29.44 6.08
CA THR A 510 -20.70 29.30 4.97
C THR A 510 -20.70 30.51 4.03
N SER A 511 -19.73 31.40 4.18
CA SER A 511 -19.66 32.68 3.43
C SER A 511 -19.59 32.53 1.89
N LYS A 512 -19.19 31.33 1.39
CA LYS A 512 -19.16 31.01 -0.04
C LYS A 512 -20.25 30.03 -0.48
N VAL A 513 -21.07 29.54 0.44
CA VAL A 513 -22.10 28.55 0.13
C VAL A 513 -23.25 29.21 -0.61
N THR A 514 -23.54 28.73 -1.81
CA THR A 514 -24.66 29.22 -2.65
C THR A 514 -25.87 28.32 -2.59
N ASN A 515 -25.70 27.03 -2.21
CA ASN A 515 -26.75 26.03 -2.23
C ASN A 515 -26.84 25.27 -0.88
N MET A 516 -27.97 25.43 -0.17
CA MET A 516 -28.31 24.75 1.09
C MET A 516 -29.61 23.91 0.98
N ARG A 517 -30.06 23.63 -0.27
CA ARG A 517 -31.26 22.84 -0.54
C ARG A 517 -31.26 21.53 0.24
N SER A 518 -32.34 21.22 0.94
CA SER A 518 -32.54 19.96 1.70
C SER A 518 -31.46 19.67 2.77
N MET A 519 -30.67 20.67 3.21
CA MET A 519 -29.49 20.42 4.07
C MET A 519 -29.82 19.64 5.34
N PHE A 520 -30.95 19.90 5.98
CA PHE A 520 -31.44 19.24 7.20
C PHE A 520 -32.74 18.47 6.98
N GLN A 521 -33.17 18.24 5.74
CA GLN A 521 -34.41 17.55 5.43
C GLN A 521 -34.48 16.17 6.08
N GLY A 522 -35.60 15.84 6.71
CA GLY A 522 -35.87 14.50 7.27
C GLY A 522 -35.07 14.15 8.53
N MET A 523 -34.47 15.14 9.21
CA MET A 523 -33.81 14.94 10.51
C MET A 523 -34.85 14.91 11.64
N ALA A 524 -35.62 13.84 11.70
CA ALA A 524 -36.82 13.74 12.52
C ALA A 524 -36.58 13.93 14.04
N LYS A 525 -35.44 13.43 14.55
CA LYS A 525 -35.05 13.49 15.97
C LYS A 525 -34.18 14.69 16.33
N LEU A 526 -33.85 15.57 15.38
CA LEU A 526 -32.98 16.73 15.63
C LEU A 526 -33.63 17.64 16.71
N ALA A 527 -32.94 17.83 17.83
CA ALA A 527 -33.39 18.67 18.93
C ALA A 527 -32.51 19.92 19.11
N ASN A 528 -31.22 19.75 19.04
CA ASN A 528 -30.25 20.82 19.24
C ASN A 528 -29.45 21.07 17.96
N LEU A 529 -29.81 22.14 17.25
CA LEU A 529 -29.10 22.59 16.06
C LEU A 529 -28.43 23.93 16.34
N ASN A 530 -27.10 23.99 16.20
CA ASN A 530 -26.35 25.24 16.30
C ASN A 530 -25.81 25.66 14.94
N VAL A 531 -26.43 26.69 14.34
CA VAL A 531 -26.07 27.32 13.06
C VAL A 531 -25.68 28.80 13.25
N SER A 532 -25.25 29.18 14.45
CA SER A 532 -24.95 30.58 14.80
C SER A 532 -23.83 31.24 13.98
N SER A 533 -22.95 30.40 13.38
CA SER A 533 -21.87 30.86 12.51
C SER A 533 -22.28 31.03 11.03
N PHE A 534 -23.50 30.65 10.65
CA PHE A 534 -23.90 30.67 9.25
C PHE A 534 -23.98 32.09 8.68
N ASP A 535 -23.18 32.40 7.69
CA ASP A 535 -23.33 33.55 6.79
C ASP A 535 -24.03 33.08 5.53
N THR A 536 -25.26 33.54 5.33
CA THR A 536 -26.11 33.08 4.21
C THR A 536 -26.33 34.15 3.12
N LYS A 537 -25.55 35.23 3.14
CA LYS A 537 -25.72 36.39 2.22
C LYS A 537 -25.69 36.03 0.73
N VAL A 538 -24.91 34.97 0.38
CA VAL A 538 -24.75 34.55 -1.02
C VAL A 538 -25.59 33.31 -1.38
N VAL A 539 -26.31 32.75 -0.40
CA VAL A 539 -27.15 31.57 -0.62
C VAL A 539 -28.35 31.94 -1.48
N THR A 540 -28.60 31.16 -2.52
CA THR A 540 -29.72 31.35 -3.45
C THR A 540 -30.81 30.30 -3.31
N ASP A 541 -30.48 29.07 -2.86
CA ASP A 541 -31.42 27.95 -2.73
C ASP A 541 -31.42 27.38 -1.30
N MET A 542 -32.57 27.51 -0.62
CA MET A 542 -32.88 26.93 0.69
C MET A 542 -34.15 26.05 0.63
N ALA A 543 -34.59 25.62 -0.56
CA ALA A 543 -35.78 24.79 -0.69
C ALA A 543 -35.63 23.48 0.10
N PHE A 544 -36.69 23.07 0.80
CA PHE A 544 -36.76 21.88 1.63
C PHE A 544 -35.74 21.83 2.79
N MET A 545 -35.07 22.93 3.15
CA MET A 545 -33.94 22.92 4.09
C MET A 545 -34.28 22.21 5.40
N PHE A 546 -35.47 22.41 5.96
CA PHE A 546 -35.94 21.79 7.20
C PHE A 546 -37.18 20.87 6.98
N TYR A 547 -37.51 20.52 5.74
CA TYR A 547 -38.67 19.72 5.40
C TYR A 547 -38.72 18.41 6.20
N ARG A 548 -39.80 18.15 6.95
CA ARG A 548 -39.97 16.95 7.80
C ARG A 548 -38.88 16.74 8.82
N SER A 549 -38.29 17.78 9.37
CA SER A 549 -37.32 17.71 10.47
C SER A 549 -37.91 18.28 11.76
N LEU A 550 -37.18 18.17 12.89
CA LEU A 550 -37.60 18.75 14.16
C LEU A 550 -39.01 18.29 14.55
N LEU A 551 -39.27 16.97 14.42
CA LEU A 551 -40.63 16.42 14.63
C LEU A 551 -40.93 16.14 16.08
N ASP A 552 -39.97 16.26 17.00
CA ASP A 552 -40.22 16.11 18.44
C ASP A 552 -41.00 17.32 18.95
N PRO A 553 -42.21 17.13 19.54
CA PRO A 553 -43.02 18.22 20.05
C PRO A 553 -42.38 18.96 21.26
N GLU A 554 -41.39 18.34 21.92
CA GLU A 554 -40.58 19.00 22.95
C GLU A 554 -39.61 20.04 22.37
N ASN A 555 -39.26 19.96 21.07
CA ASN A 555 -38.48 20.95 20.38
C ASN A 555 -39.27 22.24 20.21
N SER A 556 -38.95 23.22 21.02
CA SER A 556 -39.73 24.45 21.03
C SER A 556 -39.24 25.55 20.11
N VAL A 557 -37.97 25.48 19.67
CA VAL A 557 -37.30 26.62 19.00
C VAL A 557 -36.36 26.20 17.88
N LEU A 558 -36.42 26.91 16.75
CA LEU A 558 -35.42 26.90 15.70
C LEU A 558 -34.78 28.31 15.63
N ASP A 559 -33.49 28.42 15.90
CA ASP A 559 -32.79 29.70 15.88
C ASP A 559 -32.07 29.94 14.54
N LEU A 560 -32.60 30.87 13.74
CA LEU A 560 -32.08 31.33 12.46
C LEU A 560 -31.71 32.83 12.52
N SER A 561 -31.40 33.35 13.68
CA SER A 561 -31.06 34.78 13.86
C SER A 561 -29.82 35.22 13.10
N SER A 562 -28.95 34.28 12.70
CA SER A 562 -27.77 34.53 11.84
C SER A 562 -28.11 34.62 10.35
N PHE A 563 -29.30 34.19 9.91
CA PHE A 563 -29.63 34.08 8.48
C PHE A 563 -29.92 35.46 7.84
N ASP A 564 -29.32 35.64 6.68
CA ASP A 564 -29.58 36.75 5.76
C ASP A 564 -30.13 36.18 4.45
N THR A 565 -31.39 36.49 4.13
CA THR A 565 -32.08 35.91 2.96
C THR A 565 -32.24 36.85 1.77
N ARG A 566 -31.47 37.94 1.75
CA ARG A 566 -31.58 38.97 0.66
C ARG A 566 -31.27 38.41 -0.72
N SER A 567 -30.47 37.34 -0.84
CA SER A 567 -30.15 36.70 -2.13
C SER A 567 -30.96 35.42 -2.39
N VAL A 568 -31.78 34.97 -1.42
CA VAL A 568 -32.46 33.67 -1.51
C VAL A 568 -33.68 33.78 -2.44
N THR A 569 -33.67 32.99 -3.50
CA THR A 569 -34.76 32.94 -4.50
C THR A 569 -35.65 31.72 -4.33
N GLU A 570 -35.10 30.60 -3.84
CA GLU A 570 -35.79 29.32 -3.68
C GLU A 570 -35.97 28.93 -2.21
N THR A 571 -37.22 28.90 -1.72
CA THR A 571 -37.59 28.54 -0.35
C THR A 571 -38.79 27.58 -0.28
N SER A 572 -39.13 26.94 -1.44
CA SER A 572 -40.28 26.02 -1.49
C SER A 572 -40.13 24.92 -0.41
N SER A 573 -41.22 24.72 0.35
CA SER A 573 -41.32 23.75 1.46
C SER A 573 -40.21 23.87 2.52
N MET A 574 -39.53 25.01 2.67
CA MET A 574 -38.36 25.17 3.55
C MET A 574 -38.64 24.72 4.98
N PHE A 575 -39.80 25.05 5.52
CA PHE A 575 -40.24 24.71 6.89
C PHE A 575 -41.42 23.75 6.93
N ALA A 576 -41.84 23.15 5.81
CA ALA A 576 -43.02 22.34 5.77
C ALA A 576 -42.90 21.08 6.68
N TYR A 577 -43.98 20.77 7.41
CA TYR A 577 -44.08 19.61 8.31
C TYR A 577 -43.11 19.61 9.51
N ILE A 578 -42.65 20.78 10.02
CA ILE A 578 -41.89 20.86 11.26
C ILE A 578 -42.85 21.02 12.47
N LYS A 579 -42.38 20.71 13.70
CA LYS A 579 -43.20 20.79 14.92
C LYS A 579 -42.73 21.84 15.94
N VAL A 580 -41.79 22.74 15.53
CA VAL A 580 -41.30 23.80 16.41
C VAL A 580 -42.41 24.80 16.76
N LYS A 581 -42.34 25.35 17.96
CA LYS A 581 -43.26 26.42 18.43
C LYS A 581 -42.82 27.80 17.96
N LYS A 582 -41.51 28.02 17.86
CA LYS A 582 -40.96 29.32 17.48
C LYS A 582 -39.80 29.19 16.50
N ILE A 583 -39.70 30.13 15.57
CA ILE A 583 -38.54 30.35 14.72
C ILE A 583 -38.01 31.75 15.05
N TYR A 584 -36.79 31.82 15.58
CA TYR A 584 -36.11 33.09 15.75
C TYR A 584 -35.45 33.53 14.44
N ALA A 585 -35.65 34.80 14.05
CA ALA A 585 -35.04 35.40 12.87
C ALA A 585 -34.61 36.83 13.17
N SER A 586 -33.66 37.34 12.42
CA SER A 586 -33.27 38.75 12.44
C SER A 586 -34.01 39.58 11.41
N ALA A 587 -33.79 40.89 11.43
CA ALA A 587 -34.31 41.80 10.40
C ALA A 587 -33.74 41.52 8.99
N ASN A 588 -32.64 40.76 8.89
CA ASN A 588 -32.04 40.37 7.60
C ASN A 588 -32.77 39.16 6.96
N PHE A 589 -33.68 38.49 7.70
CA PHE A 589 -34.53 37.49 7.11
C PHE A 589 -35.68 38.16 6.37
N VAL A 590 -35.46 38.42 5.10
CA VAL A 590 -36.41 39.14 4.21
C VAL A 590 -36.90 38.23 3.10
N ASN A 591 -38.11 38.51 2.58
CA ASN A 591 -38.76 37.69 1.54
C ASN A 591 -38.78 38.33 0.15
N THR A 592 -38.09 39.47 -0.04
CA THR A 592 -38.15 40.30 -1.25
C THR A 592 -37.60 39.57 -2.48
N ALA A 593 -36.51 38.84 -2.36
CA ALA A 593 -35.86 38.10 -3.47
C ALA A 593 -36.54 36.75 -3.77
N MET A 594 -37.37 36.24 -2.86
CA MET A 594 -37.95 34.89 -3.01
C MET A 594 -38.92 34.85 -4.20
N THR A 595 -38.59 34.10 -5.23
CA THR A 595 -39.41 33.86 -6.41
C THR A 595 -40.27 32.61 -6.30
N ASN A 596 -39.73 31.58 -5.63
CA ASN A 596 -40.45 30.33 -5.35
C ASN A 596 -40.48 30.05 -3.84
N SER A 597 -41.66 30.07 -3.24
CA SER A 597 -41.89 29.83 -1.81
C SER A 597 -43.10 28.95 -1.56
N GLN A 598 -43.50 28.15 -2.55
CA GLN A 598 -44.65 27.27 -2.48
C GLN A 598 -44.55 26.34 -1.24
N ASP A 599 -45.65 26.20 -0.51
CA ASP A 599 -45.76 25.32 0.67
C ASP A 599 -44.70 25.56 1.76
N MET A 600 -44.07 26.75 1.83
CA MET A 600 -42.95 27.06 2.74
C MET A 600 -43.26 26.67 4.20
N PHE A 601 -44.51 26.92 4.66
CA PHE A 601 -44.95 26.66 6.05
C PHE A 601 -46.02 25.57 6.13
N LYS A 602 -46.20 24.70 5.15
CA LYS A 602 -47.25 23.69 5.16
C LYS A 602 -47.20 22.79 6.39
N ASP A 603 -48.38 22.55 7.01
CA ASP A 603 -48.56 21.66 8.17
C ASP A 603 -47.73 22.00 9.43
N ASN A 604 -47.41 23.29 9.67
CA ASN A 604 -46.68 23.76 10.85
C ASN A 604 -47.61 24.09 12.03
N THR A 605 -48.43 23.16 12.42
CA THR A 605 -49.56 23.35 13.35
C THR A 605 -49.22 23.92 14.73
N ASN A 606 -47.94 23.82 15.16
CA ASN A 606 -47.47 24.34 16.46
C ASN A 606 -46.86 25.74 16.38
N LEU A 607 -46.66 26.27 15.18
CA LEU A 607 -45.88 27.50 14.97
C LEU A 607 -46.65 28.76 15.37
N VAL A 608 -45.99 29.60 16.20
CA VAL A 608 -46.54 30.86 16.66
C VAL A 608 -45.50 31.97 16.50
N GLY A 609 -45.81 33.05 15.84
CA GLY A 609 -45.00 34.23 15.68
C GLY A 609 -44.80 35.03 16.98
N GLY A 610 -43.92 35.99 16.95
CA GLY A 610 -43.47 36.79 18.13
C GLY A 610 -44.60 37.60 18.78
N ASN A 611 -45.58 38.04 18.00
CA ASN A 611 -46.72 38.83 18.47
C ASN A 611 -48.01 37.96 18.56
N GLY A 612 -47.89 36.64 18.55
CA GLY A 612 -49.01 35.69 18.74
C GLY A 612 -49.71 35.24 17.46
N THR A 613 -49.18 35.53 16.28
CA THR A 613 -49.74 34.99 15.03
C THR A 613 -49.55 33.50 14.94
N SER A 614 -50.63 32.75 15.15
CA SER A 614 -50.65 31.29 15.11
C SER A 614 -50.80 30.76 13.70
N TYR A 615 -50.20 29.60 13.41
CA TYR A 615 -50.42 28.88 12.16
C TYR A 615 -51.91 28.55 11.97
N SER A 616 -52.40 28.73 10.74
CA SER A 616 -53.77 28.32 10.35
C SER A 616 -53.76 27.81 8.91
N GLU A 617 -54.60 26.82 8.65
CA GLU A 617 -54.80 26.28 7.29
C GLU A 617 -55.38 27.35 6.34
N SER A 618 -56.07 28.37 6.85
CA SER A 618 -56.58 29.49 6.06
C SER A 618 -55.54 30.51 5.68
N ASN A 619 -54.35 30.52 6.36
CA ASN A 619 -53.31 31.48 6.05
C ASN A 619 -52.50 31.04 4.82
N PRO A 620 -51.94 31.95 4.00
CA PRO A 620 -50.95 31.65 2.98
C PRO A 620 -49.81 30.81 3.55
N LYS A 621 -49.38 29.75 2.83
CA LYS A 621 -48.28 28.85 3.24
C LYS A 621 -46.96 29.26 2.61
N ASP A 622 -46.88 30.39 1.93
CA ASP A 622 -45.75 30.89 1.18
C ASP A 622 -44.95 31.97 1.93
N LYS A 623 -44.11 32.72 1.24
CA LYS A 623 -43.27 33.80 1.80
C LYS A 623 -44.05 34.93 2.48
N THR A 624 -45.37 35.04 2.29
CA THR A 624 -46.20 36.12 2.88
C THR A 624 -46.06 36.20 4.39
N TYR A 625 -45.91 35.03 5.07
CA TYR A 625 -45.67 34.96 6.52
C TYR A 625 -44.21 34.78 6.91
N ALA A 626 -43.28 34.78 5.96
CA ALA A 626 -41.84 34.66 6.21
C ALA A 626 -41.24 36.03 6.64
N ARG A 627 -41.67 36.53 7.79
CA ARG A 627 -41.27 37.81 8.37
C ARG A 627 -41.48 37.86 9.86
N LEU A 628 -40.84 38.80 10.52
CA LEU A 628 -41.07 39.07 11.93
C LEU A 628 -42.54 39.42 12.18
N ASP A 629 -43.13 38.78 13.18
CA ASP A 629 -44.50 39.05 13.59
C ASP A 629 -44.60 40.32 14.39
N ALA A 630 -45.37 41.28 13.92
CA ALA A 630 -45.57 42.61 14.53
C ALA A 630 -47.03 43.05 14.49
N ALA A 631 -47.40 44.04 15.29
CA ALA A 631 -48.75 44.57 15.33
C ALA A 631 -49.20 45.07 13.94
N GLY A 632 -50.28 44.52 13.42
CA GLY A 632 -50.82 44.85 12.08
C GLY A 632 -50.03 44.22 10.91
N VAL A 633 -48.97 43.48 11.16
CA VAL A 633 -48.11 42.83 10.16
C VAL A 633 -47.85 41.38 10.58
N PRO A 634 -48.84 40.49 10.38
CA PRO A 634 -48.74 39.09 10.88
C PRO A 634 -47.59 38.35 10.17
N GLY A 635 -46.82 37.58 10.95
CA GLY A 635 -45.69 36.77 10.49
C GLY A 635 -45.45 35.57 11.40
N TYR A 636 -44.62 34.62 10.98
CA TYR A 636 -44.35 33.41 11.81
C TYR A 636 -43.00 33.49 12.52
N PHE A 637 -42.25 34.58 12.39
CA PHE A 637 -40.94 34.68 13.06
C PHE A 637 -41.00 35.57 14.31
N SER A 638 -40.11 35.25 15.25
CA SER A 638 -39.92 36.02 16.48
C SER A 638 -38.51 36.62 16.51
N LEU A 639 -38.33 37.78 17.11
CA LEU A 639 -36.99 38.24 17.48
C LEU A 639 -36.43 37.34 18.63
N LYS A 640 -35.16 37.06 18.55
CA LYS A 640 -34.47 36.39 19.66
C LYS A 640 -34.39 37.32 20.84
N PRO A 641 -34.77 36.90 22.09
CA PRO A 641 -34.66 37.67 23.30
C PRO A 641 -33.24 38.15 23.59
#